data_14b788619c2443cd2d98ef5d455e2f4e
#
_entry.id   14b788619c2443cd2d98ef5d455e2f4e
#
_cell.length_a   1.000
_cell.length_b   1.000
_cell.length_c   1.000
_cell.angle_alpha   90.00
_cell.angle_beta   90.00
_cell.angle_gamma   90.00
#
_symmetry.space_group_name_H-M   'P 1'
#
loop_
_entity.id
_entity.type
_entity.pdbx_description
1 polymer ?
#
loop_
_entity_poly.entity_id
_entity_poly.type
_entity_poly.pdbx_seq_one_letter_code
_entity_poly.pdbx_strand_id
1 'polypeptide(L)'
;MRRTFIILITLLLLFGLVIPASADNTVRIFYVGPQDSGINTALNLAPKGTFSSVKDPAQADVLVLNGSIPDPEMVAARLKAGAGLVLFLGPGTSATGFTTATGIPVIFTQKSDAVSLTQANVDDPIVKQIIWNSAPQVRDRMEVNTPLPYVQPLVTAFEDGAWVVWSAHNSRTFIFNAFLDNSLDLETGKNVTYNSQIQDWAYFNYLIYHMVERAAGRLPLSFADYPASPVPHATDRNALLIVMALIIGSTLTIFLLVRRYSLKHPEELDRIVSDRLKFQINEEHSAWENVGFHRPLSGFLIALTIGLILFIPMIIYQNLILPSYILPSAQALGIWGRVTQFFNLAWLFFDMGTSVAFVKFLSEYRVSDPKKGIQFGQVYIWWQALSGAVQVALVIALASTLAPKSAYALYAWSVIIHSFIQIPGFYQVMKFSLTGFQRLDFSRLLEIGANALIPFLVQPVLVTLMFLWGKSHPIFGGSMGGLLGLGMAAYASELLVFMFGYWFYKRVGYNARILFLAHFDWDTIKTSFKFGVFEMLGSAAWSFGQAMEIAITQARLINYAEIWGNWGMAQNFIFAFNVTQTLNDGVMPAISEAISNGKRILSQYYSAMAYKYNGVVSAFIGTVLLAVAPRFIMGSTGVEFQRAAIYVIPLTVWGAIQFPSWVGDNVQLGSNKPYLKSLLVFSEQIIRVVLAWFLIVRFQVTGLIIAYFVGLFAKGITAYIINHRVCYPQRFYFWQSLAAPLLAAAAHYGILSLINGFVWKGDQITSVLIFLIGILPSFPLFMFLYGLFGGWDGDTLDELKQAVSLTGFAKWLTRWGIYEPTALGARWSPLNNRFPINDRQQAMLEAGSLTKEKVKL
;
A
#
# COMPACT_ATOMS: atom_id res chain seq x y z
N MET A 1 35.11 -8.52 3.03
CA MET A 1 33.78 -8.06 2.61
C MET A 1 33.68 -7.65 1.13
N ARG A 2 34.56 -6.79 0.55
CA ARG A 2 34.44 -6.37 -0.87
C ARG A 2 34.61 -7.53 -1.89
N ARG A 3 35.52 -8.49 -1.63
CA ARG A 3 35.75 -9.66 -2.51
C ARG A 3 34.63 -10.70 -2.45
N THR A 4 34.01 -10.89 -1.29
CA THR A 4 32.89 -11.83 -1.13
C THR A 4 31.61 -11.34 -1.82
N PHE A 5 31.38 -10.02 -1.82
CA PHE A 5 30.23 -9.40 -2.48
C PHE A 5 30.34 -9.47 -4.02
N ILE A 6 31.55 -9.30 -4.56
CA ILE A 6 31.80 -9.41 -6.01
C ILE A 6 31.64 -10.87 -6.48
N ILE A 7 32.11 -11.84 -5.70
CA ILE A 7 31.94 -13.26 -6.03
C ILE A 7 30.45 -13.65 -6.03
N LEU A 8 29.65 -13.13 -5.12
CA LEU A 8 28.19 -13.39 -5.07
C LEU A 8 27.45 -12.83 -6.29
N ILE A 9 27.82 -11.61 -6.74
CA ILE A 9 27.23 -11.00 -7.95
C ILE A 9 27.69 -11.73 -9.22
N THR A 10 28.94 -12.17 -9.27
CA THR A 10 29.47 -12.90 -10.43
C THR A 10 28.85 -14.31 -10.56
N LEU A 11 28.57 -14.97 -9.45
CA LEU A 11 27.85 -16.25 -9.44
C LEU A 11 26.38 -16.08 -9.86
N LEU A 12 25.70 -15.00 -9.51
CA LEU A 12 24.33 -14.68 -9.96
C LEU A 12 24.23 -14.40 -11.46
N LEU A 13 25.31 -13.92 -12.10
CA LEU A 13 25.34 -13.62 -13.53
C LEU A 13 25.72 -14.81 -14.42
N LEU A 14 26.26 -15.88 -13.86
CA LEU A 14 26.74 -17.06 -14.61
C LEU A 14 25.70 -18.14 -14.90
N PHE A 15 24.47 -18.02 -14.39
CA PHE A 15 23.42 -19.06 -14.50
C PHE A 15 22.37 -18.85 -15.61
N GLY A 16 22.73 -18.18 -16.68
CA GLY A 16 21.78 -17.95 -17.78
C GLY A 16 22.16 -18.51 -19.12
N LEU A 17 22.22 -19.82 -19.34
CA LEU A 17 22.17 -20.38 -20.70
C LEU A 17 21.96 -21.91 -20.67
N VAL A 18 20.71 -22.33 -20.85
CA VAL A 18 20.41 -23.67 -21.38
C VAL A 18 19.42 -23.52 -22.54
N ILE A 19 19.82 -23.92 -23.73
CA ILE A 19 18.99 -23.87 -24.94
C ILE A 19 18.38 -25.26 -25.13
N PRO A 20 17.06 -25.42 -25.16
CA PRO A 20 16.43 -26.68 -25.55
C PRO A 20 16.42 -26.82 -27.09
N ALA A 21 16.73 -28.00 -27.57
CA ALA A 21 16.61 -28.37 -28.97
C ALA A 21 15.15 -28.55 -29.37
N SER A 22 14.73 -27.99 -30.50
CA SER A 22 13.38 -28.09 -31.01
C SER A 22 13.30 -29.03 -32.24
N ALA A 23 12.20 -29.76 -32.34
CA ALA A 23 11.89 -30.63 -33.49
C ALA A 23 11.33 -29.79 -34.66
N ASP A 24 11.64 -30.25 -35.89
CA ASP A 24 11.33 -29.67 -37.17
C ASP A 24 9.83 -29.68 -37.51
N ASN A 25 9.09 -28.62 -37.04
CA ASN A 25 7.74 -28.37 -37.54
C ASN A 25 7.43 -26.87 -37.47
N THR A 26 8.00 -26.11 -38.40
CA THR A 26 7.83 -24.65 -38.48
C THR A 26 6.48 -24.30 -39.15
N VAL A 27 5.67 -23.41 -38.55
CA VAL A 27 4.45 -22.87 -39.15
C VAL A 27 4.84 -21.74 -40.10
N ARG A 28 4.45 -21.85 -41.37
CA ARG A 28 4.68 -20.82 -42.38
C ARG A 28 3.58 -19.76 -42.29
N ILE A 29 3.96 -18.53 -42.00
CA ILE A 29 3.04 -17.41 -41.78
C ILE A 29 3.15 -16.41 -42.94
N PHE A 30 2.02 -16.07 -43.53
CA PHE A 30 1.91 -14.92 -44.41
C PHE A 30 1.31 -13.75 -43.59
N TYR A 31 2.12 -12.72 -43.36
CA TYR A 31 1.71 -11.56 -42.58
C TYR A 31 1.44 -10.35 -43.45
N VAL A 32 0.26 -9.72 -43.26
CA VAL A 32 -0.13 -8.45 -43.87
C VAL A 32 -0.40 -7.44 -42.79
N GLY A 33 0.36 -6.38 -42.75
CA GLY A 33 0.26 -5.30 -41.80
C GLY A 33 1.55 -4.50 -41.65
N PRO A 34 1.59 -3.47 -40.84
CA PRO A 34 2.80 -2.68 -40.56
C PRO A 34 3.93 -3.57 -40.00
N GLN A 35 5.15 -3.32 -40.46
CA GLN A 35 6.31 -4.13 -40.04
C GLN A 35 6.74 -3.81 -38.60
N ASP A 36 6.48 -2.62 -38.15
CA ASP A 36 6.74 -2.10 -36.77
C ASP A 36 5.57 -2.36 -35.81
N SER A 37 4.60 -3.18 -36.20
CA SER A 37 3.44 -3.49 -35.38
C SER A 37 3.75 -4.38 -34.19
N GLY A 38 2.98 -4.27 -33.12
CA GLY A 38 3.03 -5.15 -31.97
C GLY A 38 2.74 -6.60 -32.34
N ILE A 39 1.87 -6.85 -33.33
CA ILE A 39 1.56 -8.20 -33.84
C ILE A 39 2.80 -8.82 -34.50
N ASN A 40 3.48 -8.09 -35.40
CA ASN A 40 4.69 -8.58 -36.04
C ASN A 40 5.81 -8.83 -34.99
N THR A 41 5.91 -7.96 -33.99
CA THR A 41 6.83 -8.15 -32.86
C THR A 41 6.50 -9.45 -32.09
N ALA A 42 5.23 -9.69 -31.78
CA ALA A 42 4.80 -10.91 -31.08
C ALA A 42 5.09 -12.19 -31.89
N LEU A 43 4.90 -12.15 -33.22
CA LEU A 43 5.26 -13.27 -34.09
C LEU A 43 6.76 -13.57 -34.07
N ASN A 44 7.60 -12.56 -34.08
CA ASN A 44 9.06 -12.69 -34.02
C ASN A 44 9.59 -13.13 -32.62
N LEU A 45 8.81 -12.96 -31.57
CA LEU A 45 9.12 -13.40 -30.19
C LEU A 45 8.78 -14.86 -29.95
N ALA A 46 8.05 -15.53 -30.86
CA ALA A 46 7.76 -16.95 -30.73
C ALA A 46 9.05 -17.77 -30.59
N PRO A 47 9.01 -18.97 -29.96
CA PRO A 47 10.19 -19.82 -29.83
C PRO A 47 10.86 -20.03 -31.16
N LYS A 48 12.21 -20.07 -31.20
CA LYS A 48 12.97 -20.24 -32.42
C LYS A 48 12.54 -21.50 -33.15
N GLY A 49 12.27 -21.40 -34.44
CA GLY A 49 11.82 -22.51 -35.26
C GLY A 49 10.30 -22.79 -35.22
N THR A 50 9.53 -22.07 -34.44
CA THR A 50 8.06 -22.21 -34.38
C THR A 50 7.40 -21.57 -35.60
N PHE A 51 7.80 -20.36 -35.95
CA PHE A 51 7.24 -19.59 -37.06
C PHE A 51 8.29 -19.23 -38.09
N SER A 52 7.88 -19.24 -39.37
CA SER A 52 8.66 -18.75 -40.51
C SER A 52 7.79 -17.85 -41.40
N SER A 53 8.28 -16.66 -41.71
CA SER A 53 7.58 -15.76 -42.61
C SER A 53 7.75 -16.18 -44.06
N VAL A 54 6.64 -16.21 -44.81
CA VAL A 54 6.62 -16.48 -46.26
C VAL A 54 6.07 -15.27 -46.99
N LYS A 55 6.60 -15.03 -48.20
CA LYS A 55 6.13 -13.91 -49.05
C LYS A 55 4.98 -14.31 -49.94
N ASP A 56 4.88 -15.60 -50.29
CA ASP A 56 3.83 -16.12 -51.14
C ASP A 56 2.70 -16.72 -50.29
N PRO A 57 1.50 -16.15 -50.33
CA PRO A 57 0.35 -16.66 -49.56
C PRO A 57 0.01 -18.13 -49.94
N ALA A 58 0.36 -18.59 -51.12
CA ALA A 58 0.13 -19.98 -51.51
C ALA A 58 0.89 -20.99 -50.63
N GLN A 59 2.02 -20.60 -50.05
CA GLN A 59 2.86 -21.43 -49.20
C GLN A 59 2.53 -21.33 -47.69
N ALA A 60 1.62 -20.44 -47.33
CA ALA A 60 1.33 -20.17 -45.92
C ALA A 60 0.44 -21.27 -45.31
N ASP A 61 0.77 -21.71 -44.10
CA ASP A 61 -0.07 -22.55 -43.24
C ASP A 61 -1.09 -21.70 -42.47
N VAL A 62 -0.73 -20.46 -42.15
CA VAL A 62 -1.59 -19.48 -41.47
C VAL A 62 -1.45 -18.11 -42.12
N LEU A 63 -2.59 -17.45 -42.35
CA LEU A 63 -2.66 -16.05 -42.75
C LEU A 63 -2.88 -15.20 -41.52
N VAL A 64 -2.04 -14.19 -41.31
CA VAL A 64 -2.18 -13.21 -40.22
C VAL A 64 -2.39 -11.84 -40.86
N LEU A 65 -3.61 -11.31 -40.71
CA LEU A 65 -4.03 -10.08 -41.38
C LEU A 65 -4.31 -9.02 -40.28
N ASN A 66 -3.68 -7.86 -40.40
CA ASN A 66 -3.82 -6.76 -39.45
C ASN A 66 -4.42 -5.52 -40.11
N GLY A 67 -5.66 -5.21 -39.76
CA GLY A 67 -6.37 -3.97 -40.13
C GLY A 67 -7.03 -3.96 -41.50
N SER A 68 -6.66 -4.89 -42.43
CA SER A 68 -7.23 -4.95 -43.78
C SER A 68 -7.16 -6.34 -44.39
N ILE A 69 -8.00 -6.58 -45.39
CA ILE A 69 -8.01 -7.80 -46.20
C ILE A 69 -7.73 -7.39 -47.66
N PRO A 70 -6.47 -7.41 -48.12
CA PRO A 70 -6.11 -6.85 -49.42
C PRO A 70 -6.64 -7.64 -50.61
N ASP A 71 -6.74 -8.99 -50.48
CA ASP A 71 -7.27 -9.89 -51.51
C ASP A 71 -8.22 -10.90 -50.88
N PRO A 72 -9.53 -10.57 -50.77
CA PRO A 72 -10.50 -11.49 -50.17
C PRO A 72 -10.68 -12.85 -50.86
N GLU A 73 -10.53 -12.86 -52.21
CA GLU A 73 -10.67 -14.10 -52.98
C GLU A 73 -9.50 -15.06 -52.72
N MET A 74 -8.28 -14.54 -52.67
CA MET A 74 -7.09 -15.31 -52.28
C MET A 74 -7.24 -15.88 -50.88
N VAL A 75 -7.67 -15.08 -49.92
CA VAL A 75 -7.89 -15.56 -48.53
C VAL A 75 -8.93 -16.67 -48.51
N ALA A 76 -10.05 -16.52 -49.22
CA ALA A 76 -11.07 -17.56 -49.33
C ALA A 76 -10.54 -18.87 -49.95
N ALA A 77 -9.73 -18.75 -51.01
CA ALA A 77 -9.10 -19.93 -51.67
C ALA A 77 -8.15 -20.65 -50.69
N ARG A 78 -7.37 -19.89 -49.89
CA ARG A 78 -6.45 -20.47 -48.92
C ARG A 78 -7.18 -21.14 -47.75
N LEU A 79 -8.25 -20.55 -47.25
CA LEU A 79 -9.08 -21.19 -46.21
C LEU A 79 -9.73 -22.48 -46.68
N LYS A 80 -10.23 -22.51 -47.92
CA LYS A 80 -10.71 -23.74 -48.56
C LYS A 80 -9.64 -24.80 -48.73
N ALA A 81 -8.38 -24.39 -48.95
CA ALA A 81 -7.23 -25.29 -49.03
C ALA A 81 -6.72 -25.76 -47.66
N GLY A 82 -7.36 -25.33 -46.56
CA GLY A 82 -7.07 -25.77 -45.19
C GLY A 82 -6.08 -24.88 -44.40
N ALA A 83 -5.70 -23.72 -44.91
CA ALA A 83 -4.93 -22.75 -44.14
C ALA A 83 -5.75 -22.14 -42.96
N GLY A 84 -5.09 -21.73 -41.87
CA GLY A 84 -5.70 -21.00 -40.80
C GLY A 84 -5.73 -19.49 -41.04
N LEU A 85 -6.59 -18.79 -40.33
CA LEU A 85 -6.69 -17.33 -40.37
C LEU A 85 -6.67 -16.72 -38.97
N VAL A 86 -5.85 -15.71 -38.77
CA VAL A 86 -5.89 -14.81 -37.65
C VAL A 86 -6.09 -13.38 -38.17
N LEU A 87 -7.22 -12.78 -37.89
CA LEU A 87 -7.62 -11.49 -38.44
C LEU A 87 -7.86 -10.48 -37.30
N PHE A 88 -7.12 -9.40 -37.35
CA PHE A 88 -7.37 -8.23 -36.52
C PHE A 88 -8.11 -7.21 -37.37
N LEU A 89 -9.31 -6.81 -36.89
CA LEU A 89 -10.11 -5.82 -37.63
C LEU A 89 -9.48 -4.43 -37.47
N GLY A 90 -9.70 -3.61 -38.47
CA GLY A 90 -9.26 -2.21 -38.50
C GLY A 90 -10.24 -1.34 -39.26
N PRO A 91 -10.06 -0.01 -39.31
CA PRO A 91 -10.93 0.91 -40.04
C PRO A 91 -11.03 0.59 -41.53
N GLY A 92 -9.99 -0.03 -42.08
CA GLY A 92 -9.94 -0.46 -43.50
C GLY A 92 -10.61 -1.80 -43.81
N THR A 93 -11.16 -2.50 -42.81
CA THR A 93 -11.80 -3.79 -42.99
C THR A 93 -13.24 -3.62 -43.46
N SER A 94 -13.54 -3.92 -44.74
CA SER A 94 -14.90 -3.84 -45.27
C SER A 94 -15.71 -5.11 -44.98
N ALA A 95 -17.02 -4.97 -44.73
CA ALA A 95 -17.93 -6.08 -44.48
C ALA A 95 -18.04 -7.03 -45.70
N THR A 96 -18.02 -6.47 -46.90
CA THR A 96 -18.04 -7.24 -48.15
C THR A 96 -16.76 -8.07 -48.32
N GLY A 97 -15.59 -7.44 -48.12
CA GLY A 97 -14.31 -8.14 -48.17
C GLY A 97 -14.19 -9.24 -47.11
N PHE A 98 -14.65 -8.97 -45.89
CA PHE A 98 -14.70 -9.96 -44.82
C PHE A 98 -15.59 -11.17 -45.20
N THR A 99 -16.82 -10.89 -45.70
CA THR A 99 -17.77 -11.93 -46.10
C THR A 99 -17.21 -12.76 -47.27
N THR A 100 -16.56 -12.15 -48.24
CA THR A 100 -15.92 -12.87 -49.37
C THR A 100 -14.78 -13.73 -48.87
N ALA A 101 -13.94 -13.23 -48.01
CA ALA A 101 -12.77 -13.94 -47.47
C ALA A 101 -13.15 -15.15 -46.58
N THR A 102 -14.11 -14.94 -45.66
CA THR A 102 -14.43 -15.93 -44.62
C THR A 102 -15.69 -16.76 -44.91
N GLY A 103 -16.54 -16.31 -45.84
CA GLY A 103 -17.88 -16.89 -46.06
C GLY A 103 -18.88 -16.58 -44.95
N ILE A 104 -18.55 -15.70 -44.02
CA ILE A 104 -19.38 -15.34 -42.88
C ILE A 104 -20.04 -13.96 -43.16
N PRO A 105 -21.34 -13.90 -43.35
CA PRO A 105 -22.04 -12.62 -43.55
C PRO A 105 -22.05 -11.81 -42.25
N VAL A 106 -21.53 -10.59 -42.30
CA VAL A 106 -21.44 -9.69 -41.12
C VAL A 106 -21.89 -8.28 -41.48
N ILE A 107 -22.42 -7.61 -40.47
CA ILE A 107 -22.63 -6.15 -40.48
C ILE A 107 -21.72 -5.56 -39.39
N PHE A 108 -20.84 -4.67 -39.78
CA PHE A 108 -19.91 -4.00 -38.88
C PHE A 108 -20.47 -2.62 -38.50
N THR A 109 -20.43 -2.36 -37.17
CA THR A 109 -20.66 -1.02 -36.62
C THR A 109 -19.42 -0.60 -35.86
N GLN A 110 -18.80 0.49 -36.25
CA GLN A 110 -17.64 1.02 -35.52
C GLN A 110 -18.10 1.65 -34.20
N LYS A 111 -17.39 1.34 -33.13
CA LYS A 111 -17.57 1.85 -31.77
C LYS A 111 -16.27 2.41 -31.25
N SER A 112 -16.36 3.49 -30.45
CA SER A 112 -15.21 4.14 -29.81
C SER A 112 -15.39 4.36 -28.31
N ASP A 113 -16.37 3.69 -27.71
CA ASP A 113 -16.58 3.65 -26.26
C ASP A 113 -15.68 2.60 -25.60
N ALA A 114 -15.19 2.90 -24.39
CA ALA A 114 -14.34 1.98 -23.65
C ALA A 114 -15.14 0.83 -23.02
N VAL A 115 -14.73 -0.40 -23.27
CA VAL A 115 -15.36 -1.60 -22.73
C VAL A 115 -14.34 -2.51 -22.03
N SER A 116 -14.76 -3.16 -20.99
CA SER A 116 -13.98 -4.16 -20.26
C SER A 116 -14.16 -5.55 -20.86
N LEU A 117 -13.10 -6.35 -20.90
CA LEU A 117 -13.16 -7.69 -21.51
C LEU A 117 -13.61 -8.73 -20.47
N THR A 118 -14.52 -9.62 -20.90
CA THR A 118 -15.00 -10.74 -20.09
C THR A 118 -15.04 -12.04 -20.88
N GLN A 119 -14.98 -13.16 -20.18
CA GLN A 119 -14.96 -14.49 -20.77
C GLN A 119 -16.37 -14.90 -21.21
N ALA A 120 -16.54 -15.29 -22.48
CA ALA A 120 -17.80 -15.82 -23.02
C ALA A 120 -17.83 -17.35 -23.00
N ASN A 121 -16.69 -18.00 -23.26
CA ASN A 121 -16.56 -19.46 -23.26
C ASN A 121 -15.38 -19.91 -22.40
N VAL A 122 -15.66 -20.33 -21.18
CA VAL A 122 -14.66 -20.70 -20.17
C VAL A 122 -13.88 -21.98 -20.51
N ASP A 123 -14.43 -22.85 -21.36
CA ASP A 123 -13.79 -24.12 -21.70
C ASP A 123 -12.75 -24.01 -22.82
N ASP A 124 -12.77 -22.93 -23.59
CA ASP A 124 -11.78 -22.71 -24.64
C ASP A 124 -10.38 -22.47 -24.07
N PRO A 125 -9.33 -23.10 -24.62
CA PRO A 125 -7.95 -22.95 -24.13
C PRO A 125 -7.43 -21.50 -24.15
N ILE A 126 -7.82 -20.64 -25.10
CA ILE A 126 -7.44 -19.22 -25.14
C ILE A 126 -8.02 -18.52 -23.93
N VAL A 127 -9.27 -18.83 -23.58
CA VAL A 127 -9.96 -18.22 -22.45
C VAL A 127 -9.41 -18.72 -21.13
N LYS A 128 -9.09 -20.03 -21.06
CA LYS A 128 -8.65 -20.70 -19.81
C LYS A 128 -7.24 -20.32 -19.36
N GLN A 129 -6.35 -20.02 -20.33
CA GLN A 129 -4.94 -19.74 -20.05
C GLN A 129 -4.61 -18.26 -19.94
N ILE A 130 -5.55 -17.37 -20.26
CA ILE A 130 -5.39 -15.93 -20.22
C ILE A 130 -6.34 -15.35 -19.16
N ILE A 131 -5.81 -14.47 -18.31
CA ILE A 131 -6.62 -13.79 -17.29
C ILE A 131 -7.23 -12.54 -17.93
N TRP A 132 -8.37 -12.67 -18.57
CA TRP A 132 -9.02 -11.63 -19.34
C TRP A 132 -9.48 -10.42 -18.51
N ASN A 133 -9.87 -10.62 -17.26
CA ASN A 133 -10.20 -9.52 -16.37
C ASN A 133 -8.99 -8.64 -15.98
N SER A 134 -7.79 -9.02 -16.37
CA SER A 134 -6.57 -8.20 -16.27
C SER A 134 -6.27 -7.41 -17.53
N ALA A 135 -7.03 -7.63 -18.61
CA ALA A 135 -6.84 -6.92 -19.85
C ALA A 135 -7.20 -5.42 -19.71
N PRO A 136 -6.48 -4.53 -20.41
CA PRO A 136 -6.88 -3.14 -20.53
C PRO A 136 -8.26 -3.05 -21.22
N GLN A 137 -8.95 -1.94 -20.98
CA GLN A 137 -10.17 -1.65 -21.72
C GLN A 137 -9.89 -1.46 -23.20
N VAL A 138 -10.80 -1.96 -24.03
CA VAL A 138 -10.79 -1.77 -25.47
C VAL A 138 -11.72 -0.62 -25.82
N ARG A 139 -11.26 0.30 -26.65
CA ARG A 139 -12.04 1.44 -27.04
C ARG A 139 -12.49 1.33 -28.51
N ASP A 140 -11.57 1.44 -29.45
CA ASP A 140 -11.90 1.44 -30.87
C ASP A 140 -12.03 -0.01 -31.38
N ARG A 141 -13.24 -0.37 -31.84
CA ARG A 141 -13.59 -1.73 -32.24
C ARG A 141 -14.68 -1.78 -33.31
N MET A 142 -14.79 -2.90 -34.00
CA MET A 142 -15.95 -3.26 -34.83
C MET A 142 -16.90 -4.13 -34.02
N GLU A 143 -18.14 -3.70 -33.86
CA GLU A 143 -19.21 -4.54 -33.31
C GLU A 143 -19.81 -5.38 -34.43
N VAL A 144 -20.04 -6.68 -34.16
CA VAL A 144 -20.68 -7.63 -35.06
C VAL A 144 -22.08 -7.92 -34.56
N ASN A 145 -23.09 -7.51 -35.32
CA ASN A 145 -24.49 -7.55 -34.87
C ASN A 145 -25.27 -8.80 -35.30
N THR A 146 -24.62 -9.84 -35.80
CA THR A 146 -25.33 -11.04 -36.33
C THR A 146 -24.95 -12.28 -35.53
N PRO A 147 -25.86 -12.85 -34.72
CA PRO A 147 -25.61 -14.16 -34.09
C PRO A 147 -25.66 -15.27 -35.17
N LEU A 148 -24.52 -15.90 -35.40
CA LEU A 148 -24.39 -17.00 -36.38
C LEU A 148 -24.11 -18.31 -35.63
N PRO A 149 -24.82 -19.41 -35.95
CA PRO A 149 -24.76 -20.64 -35.17
C PRO A 149 -23.41 -21.39 -35.25
N TYR A 150 -22.56 -21.06 -36.23
CA TYR A 150 -21.23 -21.67 -36.43
C TYR A 150 -20.06 -20.81 -35.96
N VAL A 151 -20.37 -19.73 -35.28
CA VAL A 151 -19.38 -18.79 -34.70
C VAL A 151 -19.40 -18.95 -33.19
N GLN A 152 -18.23 -19.01 -32.59
CA GLN A 152 -18.07 -19.19 -31.17
C GLN A 152 -17.44 -17.93 -30.57
N PRO A 153 -18.18 -17.12 -29.79
CA PRO A 153 -17.59 -16.05 -29.04
C PRO A 153 -16.68 -16.60 -27.94
N LEU A 154 -15.49 -16.08 -27.83
CA LEU A 154 -14.50 -16.47 -26.83
C LEU A 154 -14.40 -15.41 -25.71
N VAL A 155 -14.38 -14.13 -26.12
CA VAL A 155 -14.30 -12.98 -25.23
C VAL A 155 -15.28 -11.92 -25.71
N THR A 156 -16.04 -11.37 -24.76
CA THR A 156 -17.03 -10.34 -25.02
C THR A 156 -16.74 -9.09 -24.20
N ALA A 157 -17.31 -7.97 -24.61
CA ALA A 157 -17.39 -6.78 -23.80
C ALA A 157 -18.38 -7.00 -22.64
N PHE A 158 -17.99 -6.60 -21.43
CA PHE A 158 -18.83 -6.76 -20.24
C PHE A 158 -20.06 -5.84 -20.25
N GLU A 159 -19.91 -4.64 -20.80
CA GLU A 159 -20.90 -3.57 -20.76
C GLU A 159 -22.08 -3.83 -21.71
N ASP A 160 -21.83 -4.38 -22.89
CA ASP A 160 -22.83 -4.56 -23.95
C ASP A 160 -22.94 -6.00 -24.49
N GLY A 161 -22.05 -6.90 -24.04
CA GLY A 161 -21.99 -8.29 -24.53
C GLY A 161 -21.45 -8.45 -25.96
N ALA A 162 -20.96 -7.37 -26.59
CA ALA A 162 -20.42 -7.43 -27.95
C ALA A 162 -19.19 -8.33 -28.04
N TRP A 163 -19.06 -9.06 -29.14
CA TRP A 163 -17.93 -9.95 -29.35
C TRP A 163 -16.65 -9.16 -29.59
N VAL A 164 -15.58 -9.52 -28.88
CA VAL A 164 -14.25 -8.93 -29.05
C VAL A 164 -13.27 -9.92 -29.61
N VAL A 165 -13.25 -11.16 -29.11
CA VAL A 165 -12.48 -12.28 -29.68
C VAL A 165 -13.44 -13.43 -29.95
N TRP A 166 -13.41 -13.95 -31.17
CA TRP A 166 -14.26 -15.07 -31.53
C TRP A 166 -13.58 -15.97 -32.54
N SER A 167 -14.05 -17.21 -32.65
CA SER A 167 -13.54 -18.21 -33.59
C SER A 167 -14.64 -18.75 -34.48
N ALA A 168 -14.21 -19.22 -35.64
CA ALA A 168 -15.06 -19.87 -36.62
C ALA A 168 -14.28 -21.03 -37.32
N HIS A 169 -14.95 -21.76 -38.21
CA HIS A 169 -14.35 -22.84 -39.00
C HIS A 169 -13.57 -23.86 -38.15
N ASN A 170 -14.22 -24.45 -37.16
CA ASN A 170 -13.64 -25.43 -36.24
C ASN A 170 -12.38 -24.91 -35.52
N SER A 171 -12.43 -23.66 -35.08
CA SER A 171 -11.32 -22.99 -34.37
C SER A 171 -10.02 -22.84 -35.17
N ARG A 172 -10.11 -22.75 -36.49
CA ARG A 172 -8.98 -22.44 -37.40
C ARG A 172 -9.01 -20.98 -37.88
N THR A 173 -10.08 -20.27 -37.62
CA THR A 173 -10.23 -18.83 -37.89
C THR A 173 -10.47 -18.09 -36.60
N PHE A 174 -9.61 -17.17 -36.28
CA PHE A 174 -9.71 -16.28 -35.10
C PHE A 174 -9.84 -14.84 -35.55
N ILE A 175 -10.81 -14.13 -34.98
CA ILE A 175 -11.06 -12.72 -35.28
C ILE A 175 -10.95 -11.93 -33.97
N PHE A 176 -10.23 -10.81 -34.02
CA PHE A 176 -10.11 -9.84 -32.97
C PHE A 176 -10.72 -8.53 -33.43
N ASN A 177 -11.84 -8.13 -32.82
CA ASN A 177 -12.64 -7.01 -33.28
C ASN A 177 -12.07 -5.64 -32.92
N ALA A 178 -11.13 -5.57 -31.96
CA ALA A 178 -10.50 -4.31 -31.61
C ALA A 178 -9.41 -3.93 -32.61
N PHE A 179 -9.33 -2.62 -32.89
CA PHE A 179 -8.26 -2.09 -33.71
C PHE A 179 -6.95 -2.11 -32.96
N LEU A 180 -5.92 -2.60 -33.58
CA LEU A 180 -4.58 -2.65 -33.02
C LEU A 180 -3.62 -1.91 -33.93
N ASP A 181 -2.57 -1.38 -33.35
CA ASP A 181 -1.48 -0.71 -34.05
C ASP A 181 -1.82 0.61 -34.76
N ASN A 182 -0.81 1.15 -35.43
CA ASN A 182 -0.95 2.34 -36.24
C ASN A 182 -1.67 1.99 -37.54
N SER A 183 -2.83 2.55 -37.74
CA SER A 183 -3.51 2.53 -39.01
C SER A 183 -3.65 3.93 -39.58
N LEU A 184 -3.68 4.03 -40.90
CA LEU A 184 -3.95 5.29 -41.55
C LEU A 184 -5.43 5.62 -41.33
N ASP A 185 -5.70 6.73 -40.67
CA ASP A 185 -7.03 7.29 -40.63
C ASP A 185 -7.38 7.88 -42.01
N LEU A 186 -8.36 7.26 -42.66
CA LEU A 186 -8.76 7.63 -44.00
C LEU A 186 -9.38 9.04 -44.12
N GLU A 187 -9.92 9.55 -42.98
CA GLU A 187 -10.49 10.91 -42.98
C GLU A 187 -9.43 11.99 -42.78
N THR A 188 -8.46 11.74 -41.90
CA THR A 188 -7.44 12.72 -41.53
C THR A 188 -6.11 12.55 -42.25
N GLY A 189 -5.87 11.40 -42.88
CA GLY A 189 -4.61 11.04 -43.53
C GLY A 189 -3.43 10.90 -42.54
N LYS A 190 -3.70 10.78 -41.22
CA LYS A 190 -2.68 10.63 -40.17
C LYS A 190 -2.65 9.22 -39.66
N ASN A 191 -1.48 8.77 -39.25
CA ASN A 191 -1.36 7.52 -38.52
C ASN A 191 -1.92 7.70 -37.11
N VAL A 192 -2.89 6.86 -36.74
CA VAL A 192 -3.50 6.84 -35.40
C VAL A 192 -3.14 5.53 -34.72
N THR A 193 -2.69 5.61 -33.48
CA THR A 193 -2.40 4.44 -32.65
C THR A 193 -3.65 4.07 -31.86
N TYR A 194 -4.28 2.97 -32.23
CA TYR A 194 -5.46 2.43 -31.56
C TYR A 194 -5.08 1.45 -30.45
N ASN A 195 -5.80 1.49 -29.32
CA ASN A 195 -5.71 0.51 -28.24
C ASN A 195 -4.27 0.14 -27.84
N SER A 196 -3.34 1.10 -27.80
CA SER A 196 -1.93 0.89 -27.52
C SER A 196 -1.68 0.16 -26.19
N GLN A 197 -2.55 0.33 -25.20
CA GLN A 197 -2.46 -0.36 -23.91
C GLN A 197 -2.61 -1.87 -24.01
N ILE A 198 -3.33 -2.39 -25.02
CA ILE A 198 -3.45 -3.84 -25.23
C ILE A 198 -2.12 -4.44 -25.65
N GLN A 199 -1.33 -3.73 -26.46
CA GLN A 199 -0.01 -4.18 -26.88
C GLN A 199 0.99 -4.22 -25.72
N ASP A 200 0.81 -3.35 -24.73
CA ASP A 200 1.60 -3.33 -23.48
C ASP A 200 1.10 -4.34 -22.43
N TRP A 201 0.01 -5.06 -22.69
CA TRP A 201 -0.54 -6.06 -21.80
C TRP A 201 0.32 -7.33 -21.78
N ALA A 202 0.61 -7.83 -20.61
CA ALA A 202 1.54 -8.95 -20.40
C ALA A 202 1.16 -10.26 -21.11
N TYR A 203 -0.12 -10.46 -21.46
CA TYR A 203 -0.59 -11.61 -22.22
C TYR A 203 -0.64 -11.37 -23.72
N PHE A 204 -0.34 -10.18 -24.22
CA PHE A 204 -0.51 -9.85 -25.64
C PHE A 204 0.31 -10.75 -26.56
N ASN A 205 1.61 -10.89 -26.32
CA ASN A 205 2.48 -11.73 -27.14
C ASN A 205 2.04 -13.19 -27.11
N TYR A 206 1.62 -13.67 -25.95
CA TYR A 206 1.12 -15.02 -25.78
C TYR A 206 -0.22 -15.25 -26.50
N LEU A 207 -1.12 -14.27 -26.49
CA LEU A 207 -2.38 -14.32 -27.21
C LEU A 207 -2.15 -14.52 -28.72
N ILE A 208 -1.27 -13.72 -29.32
CA ILE A 208 -0.91 -13.82 -30.74
C ILE A 208 -0.33 -15.20 -31.05
N TYR A 209 0.67 -15.63 -30.27
CA TYR A 209 1.28 -16.97 -30.42
C TYR A 209 0.22 -18.07 -30.32
N HIS A 210 -0.66 -18.00 -29.34
CA HIS A 210 -1.70 -18.99 -29.09
C HIS A 210 -2.73 -19.06 -30.22
N MET A 211 -3.16 -17.91 -30.74
CA MET A 211 -4.10 -17.83 -31.86
C MET A 211 -3.49 -18.45 -33.13
N VAL A 212 -2.23 -18.18 -33.44
CA VAL A 212 -1.53 -18.67 -34.64
C VAL A 212 -1.29 -20.18 -34.55
N GLU A 213 -0.82 -20.70 -33.42
CA GLU A 213 -0.63 -22.14 -33.22
C GLU A 213 -1.95 -22.91 -33.39
N ARG A 214 -3.03 -22.39 -32.81
CA ARG A 214 -4.35 -23.02 -32.97
C ARG A 214 -4.90 -22.90 -34.38
N ALA A 215 -4.70 -21.78 -35.05
CA ALA A 215 -5.07 -21.61 -36.46
C ALA A 215 -4.32 -22.62 -37.35
N ALA A 216 -3.06 -22.95 -37.03
CA ALA A 216 -2.28 -24.02 -37.67
C ALA A 216 -2.76 -25.44 -37.31
N GLY A 217 -3.70 -25.57 -36.38
CA GLY A 217 -4.18 -26.87 -35.88
C GLY A 217 -3.24 -27.55 -34.90
N ARG A 218 -2.42 -26.76 -34.20
CA ARG A 218 -1.47 -27.24 -33.19
C ARG A 218 -1.90 -26.87 -31.76
N LEU A 219 -1.34 -27.57 -30.80
CA LEU A 219 -1.51 -27.25 -29.39
C LEU A 219 -0.40 -26.26 -28.97
N PRO A 220 -0.75 -25.06 -28.52
CA PRO A 220 0.22 -24.10 -28.05
C PRO A 220 0.83 -24.54 -26.72
N LEU A 221 2.03 -24.03 -26.41
CA LEU A 221 2.62 -24.15 -25.09
C LEU A 221 1.74 -23.45 -24.04
N SER A 222 1.83 -23.87 -22.79
CA SER A 222 1.20 -23.11 -21.68
C SER A 222 1.87 -21.74 -21.50
N PHE A 223 1.17 -20.78 -20.89
CA PHE A 223 1.75 -19.45 -20.62
C PHE A 223 3.04 -19.53 -19.79
N ALA A 224 3.09 -20.47 -18.86
CA ALA A 224 4.27 -20.69 -18.02
C ALA A 224 5.47 -21.27 -18.79
N ASP A 225 5.22 -22.05 -19.84
CA ASP A 225 6.26 -22.70 -20.63
C ASP A 225 6.63 -21.88 -21.88
N TYR A 226 5.88 -20.82 -22.18
CA TYR A 226 6.15 -19.94 -23.31
C TYR A 226 7.35 -19.02 -23.02
N PRO A 227 8.49 -19.15 -23.74
CA PRO A 227 9.73 -18.48 -23.39
C PRO A 227 9.67 -16.95 -23.41
N ALA A 228 8.76 -16.38 -24.19
CA ALA A 228 8.54 -14.94 -24.25
C ALA A 228 7.42 -14.46 -23.31
N SER A 229 7.00 -15.27 -22.34
CA SER A 229 6.12 -14.79 -21.27
C SER A 229 6.91 -13.98 -20.22
N PRO A 230 6.35 -12.88 -19.68
CA PRO A 230 7.04 -12.06 -18.71
C PRO A 230 6.94 -12.64 -17.29
N VAL A 231 7.19 -13.94 -17.13
CA VAL A 231 7.19 -14.63 -15.84
C VAL A 231 8.56 -15.24 -15.55
N PRO A 232 8.93 -15.47 -14.30
CA PRO A 232 10.16 -16.17 -13.98
C PRO A 232 10.05 -17.63 -14.40
N HIS A 233 10.98 -18.10 -15.23
CA HIS A 233 11.06 -19.50 -15.64
C HIS A 233 11.97 -20.26 -14.68
N ALA A 234 11.45 -21.25 -13.98
CA ALA A 234 12.25 -22.13 -13.13
C ALA A 234 13.05 -23.10 -14.01
N THR A 235 14.33 -22.83 -14.15
CA THR A 235 15.21 -23.59 -15.06
C THR A 235 15.64 -24.93 -14.47
N ASP A 236 15.88 -25.02 -13.16
CA ASP A 236 16.31 -26.25 -12.49
C ASP A 236 15.92 -26.24 -11.00
N ARG A 237 15.30 -27.33 -10.56
CA ARG A 237 14.94 -27.55 -9.15
C ARG A 237 16.17 -27.53 -8.22
N ASN A 238 17.29 -28.08 -8.68
CA ASN A 238 18.52 -28.13 -7.88
C ASN A 238 19.13 -26.74 -7.73
N ALA A 239 19.16 -25.94 -8.80
CA ALA A 239 19.62 -24.56 -8.72
C ALA A 239 18.78 -23.73 -7.74
N LEU A 240 17.44 -23.90 -7.76
CA LEU A 240 16.55 -23.25 -6.83
C LEU A 240 16.84 -23.64 -5.37
N LEU A 241 17.00 -24.92 -5.09
CA LEU A 241 17.36 -25.40 -3.73
C LEU A 241 18.70 -24.85 -3.28
N ILE A 242 19.69 -24.75 -4.19
CA ILE A 242 21.00 -24.16 -3.89
C ILE A 242 20.84 -22.68 -3.53
N VAL A 243 20.09 -21.91 -4.30
CA VAL A 243 19.82 -20.48 -4.02
C VAL A 243 19.15 -20.32 -2.65
N MET A 244 18.12 -21.11 -2.36
CA MET A 244 17.46 -21.10 -1.04
C MET A 244 18.44 -21.42 0.10
N ALA A 245 19.22 -22.46 -0.07
CA ALA A 245 20.23 -22.87 0.92
C ALA A 245 21.30 -21.78 1.12
N LEU A 246 21.73 -21.11 0.06
CA LEU A 246 22.68 -20.00 0.11
C LEU A 246 22.09 -18.78 0.85
N ILE A 247 20.85 -18.40 0.59
CA ILE A 247 20.20 -17.27 1.29
C ILE A 247 20.08 -17.56 2.78
N ILE A 248 19.52 -18.70 3.16
CA ILE A 248 19.32 -19.07 4.56
C ILE A 248 20.68 -19.33 5.23
N GLY A 249 21.55 -20.12 4.58
CA GLY A 249 22.86 -20.50 5.13
C GLY A 249 23.80 -19.31 5.31
N SER A 250 23.85 -18.38 4.36
CA SER A 250 24.68 -17.17 4.51
C SER A 250 24.19 -16.28 5.65
N THR A 251 22.88 -16.06 5.77
CA THR A 251 22.29 -15.26 6.84
C THR A 251 22.55 -15.90 8.21
N LEU A 252 22.34 -17.22 8.33
CA LEU A 252 22.62 -17.95 9.55
C LEU A 252 24.13 -17.91 9.90
N THR A 253 25.00 -18.06 8.92
CA THR A 253 26.46 -17.99 9.12
C THR A 253 26.87 -16.61 9.61
N ILE A 254 26.37 -15.55 9.00
CA ILE A 254 26.64 -14.17 9.45
C ILE A 254 26.15 -13.99 10.89
N PHE A 255 24.94 -14.45 11.22
CA PHE A 255 24.41 -14.40 12.58
C PHE A 255 25.33 -15.12 13.57
N LEU A 256 25.73 -16.36 13.28
CA LEU A 256 26.58 -17.14 14.18
C LEU A 256 27.97 -16.51 14.37
N LEU A 257 28.55 -15.94 13.31
CA LEU A 257 29.83 -15.23 13.38
C LEU A 257 29.71 -13.96 14.23
N VAL A 258 28.67 -13.16 14.02
CA VAL A 258 28.43 -11.94 14.81
C VAL A 258 28.13 -12.31 16.27
N ARG A 259 27.35 -13.35 16.52
CA ARG A 259 27.05 -13.81 17.87
C ARG A 259 28.32 -14.29 18.58
N ARG A 260 29.15 -15.09 17.90
CA ARG A 260 30.43 -15.53 18.45
C ARG A 260 31.36 -14.36 18.77
N TYR A 261 31.40 -13.36 17.88
CA TYR A 261 32.16 -12.13 18.10
C TYR A 261 31.63 -11.37 19.33
N SER A 262 30.30 -11.13 19.39
CA SER A 262 29.66 -10.38 20.47
C SER A 262 29.85 -11.04 21.85
N LEU A 263 29.81 -12.38 21.92
CA LEU A 263 30.03 -13.11 23.15
C LEU A 263 31.51 -13.13 23.61
N LYS A 264 32.46 -13.03 22.66
CA LYS A 264 33.88 -12.94 22.95
C LYS A 264 34.33 -11.53 23.35
N HIS A 265 33.59 -10.51 22.95
CA HIS A 265 33.93 -9.11 23.17
C HIS A 265 32.78 -8.35 23.84
N PRO A 266 32.40 -8.74 25.09
CA PRO A 266 31.34 -8.04 25.82
C PRO A 266 31.71 -6.57 26.09
N GLU A 267 33.01 -6.25 26.17
CA GLU A 267 33.56 -4.92 26.34
C GLU A 267 33.21 -3.95 25.19
N GLU A 268 32.91 -4.46 23.99
CA GLU A 268 32.48 -3.62 22.87
C GLU A 268 31.17 -2.90 23.16
N LEU A 269 30.22 -3.59 23.77
CA LEU A 269 28.94 -2.98 24.18
C LEU A 269 29.18 -1.88 25.20
N ASP A 270 30.04 -2.14 26.20
CA ASP A 270 30.38 -1.18 27.24
C ASP A 270 31.16 0.02 26.70
N ARG A 271 32.10 -0.21 25.78
CA ARG A 271 32.86 0.86 25.11
C ARG A 271 31.94 1.77 24.32
N ILE A 272 31.05 1.22 23.49
CA ILE A 272 30.12 2.02 22.67
C ILE A 272 29.19 2.85 23.56
N VAL A 273 28.70 2.27 24.68
CA VAL A 273 27.89 3.00 25.65
C VAL A 273 28.68 4.11 26.34
N SER A 274 29.93 3.83 26.74
CA SER A 274 30.80 4.83 27.41
C SER A 274 31.23 5.98 26.48
N ASP A 275 31.47 5.71 25.20
CA ASP A 275 31.80 6.75 24.22
C ASP A 275 30.65 7.74 24.03
N ARG A 276 29.43 7.28 24.16
CA ARG A 276 28.26 8.15 24.15
C ARG A 276 28.15 9.03 25.38
N LEU A 277 28.48 8.51 26.56
CA LEU A 277 28.52 9.31 27.78
C LEU A 277 29.47 10.51 27.62
N LYS A 278 30.62 10.34 26.96
CA LYS A 278 31.55 11.43 26.64
C LYS A 278 30.95 12.43 25.68
N PHE A 279 30.20 11.98 24.69
CA PHE A 279 29.52 12.86 23.73
C PHE A 279 28.44 13.71 24.40
N GLN A 280 27.65 13.14 25.32
CA GLN A 280 26.62 13.87 26.05
C GLN A 280 27.13 14.90 27.06
N ILE A 281 28.33 14.71 27.61
CA ILE A 281 28.97 15.67 28.52
C ILE A 281 29.30 16.98 27.80
N ASN A 282 29.54 16.93 26.50
CA ASN A 282 29.92 18.07 25.66
C ASN A 282 28.73 18.78 24.96
N GLU A 283 27.52 18.21 24.98
CA GLU A 283 26.30 18.85 24.48
C GLU A 283 25.50 19.48 25.62
N GLU A 284 25.10 20.74 25.48
CA GLU A 284 24.06 21.34 26.33
C GLU A 284 22.83 20.42 26.35
N HIS A 285 22.23 20.20 27.52
CA HIS A 285 21.06 19.35 27.70
C HIS A 285 19.96 19.71 26.71
N SER A 286 19.80 18.91 25.66
CA SER A 286 18.73 19.07 24.71
C SER A 286 17.40 18.92 25.47
N ALA A 287 16.46 19.83 25.24
CA ALA A 287 15.12 19.77 25.84
C ALA A 287 14.37 18.45 25.51
N TRP A 288 14.80 17.72 24.47
CA TRP A 288 14.33 16.39 24.16
C TRP A 288 14.76 15.31 25.16
N GLU A 289 15.78 15.56 25.94
CA GLU A 289 16.26 14.64 26.99
C GLU A 289 15.42 14.76 28.26
N ASN A 290 14.71 15.88 28.49
CA ASN A 290 13.83 16.07 29.64
C ASN A 290 12.57 15.20 29.49
N VAL A 291 12.25 14.43 30.53
CA VAL A 291 11.06 13.59 30.55
C VAL A 291 9.81 14.47 30.63
N GLY A 292 8.82 14.25 29.76
CA GLY A 292 7.58 15.01 29.72
C GLY A 292 6.74 14.75 28.47
N PHE A 293 5.46 15.14 28.53
CA PHE A 293 4.53 14.94 27.40
C PHE A 293 4.86 15.83 26.19
N HIS A 294 5.63 16.89 26.38
CA HIS A 294 6.09 17.74 25.28
C HIS A 294 6.84 16.97 24.18
N ARG A 295 7.48 15.82 24.49
CA ARG A 295 8.17 14.97 23.50
C ARG A 295 7.19 14.29 22.53
N PRO A 296 6.23 13.45 22.97
CA PRO A 296 5.23 12.86 22.07
C PRO A 296 4.40 13.93 21.36
N LEU A 297 4.05 15.02 22.03
CA LEU A 297 3.30 16.12 21.45
C LEU A 297 4.09 16.82 20.34
N SER A 298 5.37 17.14 20.55
CA SER A 298 6.21 17.79 19.54
C SER A 298 6.39 16.89 18.29
N GLY A 299 6.68 15.60 18.48
CA GLY A 299 6.75 14.66 17.38
C GLY A 299 5.44 14.57 16.59
N PHE A 300 4.31 14.57 17.28
CA PHE A 300 2.99 14.60 16.66
C PHE A 300 2.75 15.91 15.87
N LEU A 301 3.09 17.08 16.43
CA LEU A 301 2.94 18.36 15.75
C LEU A 301 3.77 18.45 14.47
N ILE A 302 4.99 17.89 14.47
CA ILE A 302 5.82 17.75 13.26
C ILE A 302 5.08 16.93 12.22
N ALA A 303 4.61 15.73 12.59
CA ALA A 303 3.92 14.83 11.68
C ALA A 303 2.63 15.44 11.12
N LEU A 304 1.81 16.05 11.97
CA LEU A 304 0.56 16.70 11.58
C LEU A 304 0.80 17.85 10.59
N THR A 305 1.72 18.75 10.91
CA THR A 305 1.98 19.94 10.09
C THR A 305 2.55 19.57 8.72
N ILE A 306 3.55 18.69 8.68
CA ILE A 306 4.15 18.25 7.41
C ILE A 306 3.16 17.37 6.63
N GLY A 307 2.44 16.50 7.33
CA GLY A 307 1.42 15.65 6.72
C GLY A 307 0.34 16.47 6.01
N LEU A 308 -0.16 17.54 6.61
CA LEU A 308 -1.15 18.43 5.99
C LEU A 308 -0.59 19.11 4.72
N ILE A 309 0.67 19.53 4.74
CA ILE A 309 1.31 20.18 3.59
C ILE A 309 1.53 19.19 2.44
N LEU A 310 2.02 18.00 2.75
CA LEU A 310 2.35 16.99 1.75
C LEU A 310 1.12 16.24 1.22
N PHE A 311 0.00 16.28 1.95
CA PHE A 311 -1.21 15.56 1.59
C PHE A 311 -1.73 15.92 0.20
N ILE A 312 -1.75 17.21 -0.13
CA ILE A 312 -2.25 17.70 -1.42
C ILE A 312 -1.36 17.25 -2.59
N PRO A 313 -0.03 17.53 -2.58
CA PRO A 313 0.86 17.05 -3.64
C PRO A 313 0.82 15.53 -3.81
N MET A 314 0.70 14.78 -2.70
CA MET A 314 0.62 13.32 -2.74
C MET A 314 -0.66 12.82 -3.42
N ILE A 315 -1.81 13.41 -3.11
CA ILE A 315 -3.07 13.05 -3.76
C ILE A 315 -2.99 13.32 -5.27
N ILE A 316 -2.49 14.49 -5.65
CA ILE A 316 -2.32 14.83 -7.07
C ILE A 316 -1.37 13.84 -7.75
N TYR A 317 -0.25 13.53 -7.11
CA TYR A 317 0.71 12.59 -7.65
C TYR A 317 0.12 11.18 -7.81
N GLN A 318 -0.46 10.62 -6.77
CA GLN A 318 -0.94 9.23 -6.77
C GLN A 318 -2.17 9.01 -7.64
N ASN A 319 -3.07 10.00 -7.73
CA ASN A 319 -4.34 9.82 -8.44
C ASN A 319 -4.36 10.45 -9.85
N LEU A 320 -3.42 11.32 -10.17
CA LEU A 320 -3.36 11.98 -11.48
C LEU A 320 -2.02 11.72 -12.18
N ILE A 321 -0.89 12.10 -11.57
CA ILE A 321 0.41 12.10 -12.27
C ILE A 321 0.89 10.66 -12.52
N LEU A 322 0.89 9.82 -11.49
CA LEU A 322 1.38 8.44 -11.62
C LEU A 322 0.55 7.62 -12.62
N PRO A 323 -0.80 7.54 -12.52
CA PRO A 323 -1.59 6.70 -13.42
C PRO A 323 -1.81 7.28 -14.82
N SER A 324 -1.65 8.60 -15.02
CA SER A 324 -1.90 9.20 -16.32
C SER A 324 -0.66 9.46 -17.14
N TYR A 325 0.47 9.76 -16.50
CA TYR A 325 1.69 10.21 -17.19
C TYR A 325 2.90 9.32 -17.00
N ILE A 326 3.05 8.68 -15.83
CA ILE A 326 4.26 7.91 -15.49
C ILE A 326 4.06 6.42 -15.81
N LEU A 327 2.97 5.84 -15.32
CA LEU A 327 2.61 4.43 -15.52
C LEU A 327 1.14 4.31 -15.89
N PRO A 328 0.78 4.55 -17.15
CA PRO A 328 -0.60 4.45 -17.61
C PRO A 328 -1.04 3.00 -17.76
N SER A 329 -0.97 2.25 -16.67
CA SER A 329 -1.34 0.83 -16.61
C SER A 329 -2.05 0.53 -15.29
N ALA A 330 -3.37 0.48 -15.33
CA ALA A 330 -4.19 0.09 -14.19
C ALA A 330 -3.84 -1.33 -13.70
N GLN A 331 -3.47 -2.23 -14.62
CA GLN A 331 -3.03 -3.58 -14.31
C GLN A 331 -1.77 -3.58 -13.42
N ALA A 332 -0.71 -2.86 -13.82
CA ALA A 332 0.53 -2.81 -13.07
C ALA A 332 0.32 -2.23 -11.65
N LEU A 333 -0.44 -1.14 -11.55
CA LEU A 333 -0.80 -0.52 -10.27
C LEU A 333 -1.65 -1.46 -9.40
N GLY A 334 -2.61 -2.17 -10.01
CA GLY A 334 -3.45 -3.14 -9.32
C GLY A 334 -2.66 -4.35 -8.79
N ILE A 335 -1.74 -4.90 -9.59
CA ILE A 335 -0.84 -5.98 -9.17
C ILE A 335 0.01 -5.52 -8.00
N TRP A 336 0.66 -4.35 -8.11
CA TRP A 336 1.51 -3.81 -7.05
C TRP A 336 0.73 -3.59 -5.76
N GLY A 337 -0.45 -2.99 -5.83
CA GLY A 337 -1.31 -2.75 -4.66
C GLY A 337 -1.70 -4.04 -3.94
N ARG A 338 -2.10 -5.09 -4.68
CA ARG A 338 -2.45 -6.39 -4.10
C ARG A 338 -1.26 -7.09 -3.47
N VAL A 339 -0.11 -7.06 -4.12
CA VAL A 339 1.14 -7.65 -3.58
C VAL A 339 1.56 -6.93 -2.31
N THR A 340 1.48 -5.60 -2.28
CA THR A 340 1.78 -4.81 -1.09
C THR A 340 0.84 -5.16 0.07
N GLN A 341 -0.46 -5.30 -0.17
CA GLN A 341 -1.42 -5.71 0.86
C GLN A 341 -1.13 -7.12 1.39
N PHE A 342 -0.79 -8.06 0.50
CA PHE A 342 -0.41 -9.41 0.89
C PHE A 342 0.83 -9.40 1.80
N PHE A 343 1.87 -8.65 1.43
CA PHE A 343 3.08 -8.59 2.23
C PHE A 343 2.91 -7.83 3.54
N ASN A 344 2.05 -6.82 3.60
CA ASN A 344 1.69 -6.16 4.86
C ASN A 344 1.07 -7.14 5.85
N LEU A 345 0.22 -8.05 5.37
CA LEU A 345 -0.33 -9.12 6.19
C LEU A 345 0.73 -10.17 6.54
N ALA A 346 1.51 -10.62 5.56
CA ALA A 346 2.57 -11.61 5.77
C ALA A 346 3.62 -11.11 6.77
N TRP A 347 4.03 -9.83 6.65
CA TRP A 347 4.99 -9.22 7.57
C TRP A 347 4.54 -9.29 9.03
N LEU A 348 3.26 -9.12 9.29
CA LEU A 348 2.72 -9.24 10.64
C LEU A 348 3.08 -10.58 11.31
N PHE A 349 2.97 -11.67 10.55
CA PHE A 349 3.34 -13.01 11.04
C PHE A 349 4.86 -13.21 11.13
N PHE A 350 5.63 -12.67 10.21
CA PHE A 350 7.09 -12.76 10.26
C PHE A 350 7.71 -11.85 11.32
N ASP A 351 7.15 -10.68 11.58
CA ASP A 351 7.59 -9.81 12.68
C ASP A 351 7.28 -10.42 14.06
N MET A 352 6.19 -11.17 14.19
CA MET A 352 5.73 -11.73 15.47
C MET A 352 5.65 -10.68 16.60
N GLY A 353 5.39 -9.41 16.26
CA GLY A 353 5.31 -8.28 17.18
C GLY A 353 6.63 -7.89 17.85
N THR A 354 7.76 -8.37 17.33
CA THR A 354 9.10 -8.06 17.88
C THR A 354 9.45 -6.57 17.72
N SER A 355 8.92 -5.89 16.71
CA SER A 355 9.08 -4.45 16.51
C SER A 355 8.45 -3.62 17.64
N VAL A 356 7.23 -3.95 18.03
CA VAL A 356 6.52 -3.28 19.14
C VAL A 356 7.17 -3.61 20.49
N ALA A 357 7.58 -4.88 20.67
CA ALA A 357 8.33 -5.30 21.84
C ALA A 357 9.65 -4.52 21.98
N PHE A 358 10.36 -4.29 20.88
CA PHE A 358 11.59 -3.49 20.87
C PHE A 358 11.35 -2.07 21.36
N VAL A 359 10.39 -1.35 20.76
CA VAL A 359 10.06 0.03 21.17
C VAL A 359 9.67 0.09 22.65
N LYS A 360 8.82 -0.83 23.10
CA LYS A 360 8.31 -0.90 24.46
C LYS A 360 9.44 -1.16 25.46
N PHE A 361 10.24 -2.19 25.26
CA PHE A 361 11.29 -2.57 26.24
C PHE A 361 12.49 -1.62 26.19
N LEU A 362 12.83 -1.05 25.02
CA LEU A 362 13.83 0.00 24.96
C LEU A 362 13.43 1.22 25.81
N SER A 363 12.15 1.60 25.75
CA SER A 363 11.63 2.72 26.56
C SER A 363 11.59 2.39 28.06
N GLU A 364 11.20 1.16 28.39
CA GLU A 364 11.13 0.67 29.77
C GLU A 364 12.49 0.70 30.46
N TYR A 365 13.51 0.14 29.79
CA TYR A 365 14.86 0.05 30.32
C TYR A 365 15.73 1.28 30.07
N ARG A 366 15.21 2.27 29.35
CA ARG A 366 15.96 3.50 29.01
C ARG A 366 16.59 4.19 30.21
N VAL A 367 15.93 4.19 31.35
CA VAL A 367 16.37 4.87 32.58
C VAL A 367 17.24 3.93 33.43
N SER A 368 16.79 2.72 33.65
CA SER A 368 17.40 1.78 34.62
C SER A 368 18.54 0.96 34.02
N ASP A 369 18.36 0.40 32.82
CA ASP A 369 19.32 -0.46 32.14
C ASP A 369 19.23 -0.35 30.61
N PRO A 370 19.78 0.72 30.03
CA PRO A 370 19.70 0.94 28.61
C PRO A 370 20.35 -0.16 27.76
N LYS A 371 21.36 -0.87 28.30
CA LYS A 371 22.01 -1.99 27.62
C LYS A 371 21.01 -3.11 27.37
N LYS A 372 20.21 -3.45 28.39
CA LYS A 372 19.14 -4.43 28.26
C LYS A 372 18.07 -3.99 27.27
N GLY A 373 17.69 -2.71 27.27
CA GLY A 373 16.78 -2.15 26.28
C GLY A 373 17.28 -2.35 24.84
N ILE A 374 18.57 -2.14 24.59
CA ILE A 374 19.18 -2.32 23.27
C ILE A 374 19.21 -3.79 22.85
N GLN A 375 19.35 -4.74 23.77
CA GLN A 375 19.31 -6.17 23.47
C GLN A 375 17.98 -6.60 22.81
N PHE A 376 16.85 -5.98 23.17
CA PHE A 376 15.58 -6.19 22.46
C PHE A 376 15.64 -5.74 21.00
N GLY A 377 16.35 -4.66 20.69
CA GLY A 377 16.63 -4.22 19.33
C GLY A 377 17.50 -5.21 18.56
N GLN A 378 18.49 -5.80 19.20
CA GLN A 378 19.32 -6.85 18.61
C GLN A 378 18.49 -8.11 18.30
N VAL A 379 17.59 -8.53 19.23
CA VAL A 379 16.63 -9.63 18.97
C VAL A 379 15.76 -9.33 17.77
N TYR A 380 15.19 -8.10 17.69
CA TYR A 380 14.39 -7.67 16.56
C TYR A 380 15.16 -7.79 15.23
N ILE A 381 16.35 -7.21 15.13
CA ILE A 381 17.15 -7.22 13.89
C ILE A 381 17.45 -8.65 13.44
N TRP A 382 17.96 -9.49 14.35
CA TRP A 382 18.35 -10.84 13.97
C TRP A 382 17.16 -11.73 13.68
N TRP A 383 16.05 -11.53 14.37
CA TRP A 383 14.81 -12.19 14.01
C TRP A 383 14.32 -11.78 12.60
N GLN A 384 14.30 -10.48 12.31
CA GLN A 384 13.92 -9.98 10.98
C GLN A 384 14.85 -10.51 9.87
N ALA A 385 16.15 -10.56 10.13
CA ALA A 385 17.11 -11.09 9.17
C ALA A 385 16.90 -12.59 8.90
N LEU A 386 16.74 -13.40 9.95
CA LEU A 386 16.57 -14.85 9.83
C LEU A 386 15.19 -15.21 9.24
N SER A 387 14.11 -14.64 9.77
CA SER A 387 12.75 -14.87 9.26
C SER A 387 12.60 -14.33 7.84
N GLY A 388 13.18 -13.16 7.55
CA GLY A 388 13.21 -12.58 6.20
C GLY A 388 13.96 -13.44 5.19
N ALA A 389 15.09 -14.03 5.55
CA ALA A 389 15.81 -14.98 4.70
C ALA A 389 14.96 -16.20 4.34
N VAL A 390 14.24 -16.75 5.32
CA VAL A 390 13.30 -17.86 5.10
C VAL A 390 12.14 -17.41 4.20
N GLN A 391 11.56 -16.26 4.48
CA GLN A 391 10.47 -15.69 3.66
C GLN A 391 10.90 -15.54 2.20
N VAL A 392 12.05 -14.91 1.95
CA VAL A 392 12.55 -14.71 0.58
C VAL A 392 12.81 -16.03 -0.12
N ALA A 393 13.44 -16.97 0.55
CA ALA A 393 13.70 -18.29 -0.01
C ALA A 393 12.38 -18.99 -0.44
N LEU A 394 11.38 -19.00 0.47
CA LEU A 394 10.05 -19.56 0.17
C LEU A 394 9.34 -18.82 -0.96
N VAL A 395 9.37 -17.49 -0.95
CA VAL A 395 8.72 -16.67 -1.97
C VAL A 395 9.36 -16.90 -3.34
N ILE A 396 10.69 -16.91 -3.43
CA ILE A 396 11.39 -17.21 -4.71
C ILE A 396 10.99 -18.60 -5.21
N ALA A 397 10.94 -19.60 -4.34
CA ALA A 397 10.55 -20.95 -4.71
C ALA A 397 9.11 -20.99 -5.27
N LEU A 398 8.15 -20.42 -4.55
CA LEU A 398 6.74 -20.40 -4.94
C LEU A 398 6.50 -19.54 -6.21
N ALA A 399 7.13 -18.37 -6.27
CA ALA A 399 6.97 -17.46 -7.41
C ALA A 399 7.64 -17.97 -8.68
N SER A 400 8.69 -18.80 -8.58
CA SER A 400 9.36 -19.37 -9.75
C SER A 400 8.77 -20.72 -10.21
N THR A 401 8.04 -21.43 -9.35
CA THR A 401 7.54 -22.78 -9.68
C THR A 401 6.02 -22.85 -9.80
N LEU A 402 5.29 -22.34 -8.84
CA LEU A 402 3.83 -22.45 -8.76
C LEU A 402 3.10 -21.26 -9.36
N ALA A 403 3.57 -20.03 -9.09
CA ALA A 403 2.89 -18.84 -9.57
C ALA A 403 2.77 -18.79 -11.10
N PRO A 404 3.80 -19.09 -11.91
CA PRO A 404 3.70 -19.06 -13.39
C PRO A 404 2.63 -19.99 -13.96
N LYS A 405 2.33 -21.08 -13.26
CA LYS A 405 1.33 -22.09 -13.66
C LYS A 405 -0.07 -21.84 -13.09
N SER A 406 -0.29 -20.71 -12.46
CA SER A 406 -1.53 -20.34 -11.76
C SER A 406 -2.11 -19.05 -12.32
N ALA A 407 -3.31 -18.69 -11.81
CA ALA A 407 -3.92 -17.38 -12.05
C ALA A 407 -3.06 -16.20 -11.53
N TYR A 408 -2.03 -16.46 -10.77
CA TYR A 408 -1.11 -15.46 -10.22
C TYR A 408 0.20 -15.29 -11.01
N ALA A 409 0.26 -15.79 -12.25
CA ALA A 409 1.46 -15.73 -13.07
C ALA A 409 2.08 -14.33 -13.18
N LEU A 410 1.27 -13.31 -13.46
CA LEU A 410 1.72 -11.92 -13.59
C LEU A 410 2.19 -11.29 -12.27
N TYR A 411 1.83 -11.88 -11.15
CA TYR A 411 2.25 -11.40 -9.82
C TYR A 411 3.66 -11.86 -9.45
N ALA A 412 4.21 -12.87 -10.13
CA ALA A 412 5.42 -13.56 -9.73
C ALA A 412 6.62 -12.62 -9.53
N TRP A 413 6.91 -11.74 -10.48
CA TRP A 413 8.01 -10.78 -10.36
C TRP A 413 7.76 -9.75 -9.24
N SER A 414 6.55 -9.24 -9.14
CA SER A 414 6.19 -8.27 -8.09
C SER A 414 6.34 -8.90 -6.70
N VAL A 415 5.93 -10.14 -6.54
CA VAL A 415 6.07 -10.90 -5.29
C VAL A 415 7.54 -11.14 -4.95
N ILE A 416 8.38 -11.51 -5.92
CA ILE A 416 9.83 -11.69 -5.72
C ILE A 416 10.46 -10.37 -5.25
N ILE A 417 10.24 -9.27 -5.98
CA ILE A 417 10.85 -7.98 -5.65
C ILE A 417 10.38 -7.49 -4.29
N HIS A 418 9.07 -7.63 -3.99
CA HIS A 418 8.54 -7.20 -2.70
C HIS A 418 9.10 -8.01 -1.54
N SER A 419 9.39 -9.29 -1.72
CA SER A 419 10.03 -10.09 -0.68
C SER A 419 11.42 -9.58 -0.30
N PHE A 420 12.19 -9.07 -1.27
CA PHE A 420 13.48 -8.45 -1.01
C PHE A 420 13.38 -7.13 -0.25
N ILE A 421 12.31 -6.35 -0.44
CA ILE A 421 12.08 -5.11 0.31
C ILE A 421 11.96 -5.41 1.81
N GLN A 422 11.35 -6.51 2.16
CA GLN A 422 11.12 -6.89 3.56
C GLN A 422 12.29 -7.64 4.21
N ILE A 423 13.29 -8.08 3.42
CA ILE A 423 14.39 -8.91 3.96
C ILE A 423 15.06 -8.29 5.16
N PRO A 424 15.48 -7.05 5.17
CA PRO A 424 15.90 -6.57 6.46
C PRO A 424 14.91 -5.56 6.95
N GLY A 425 13.97 -5.90 7.75
CA GLY A 425 13.26 -4.89 8.55
C GLY A 425 14.20 -3.90 9.27
N PHE A 426 15.52 -3.92 8.97
CA PHE A 426 16.49 -3.06 9.65
C PHE A 426 16.48 -1.61 9.19
N TYR A 427 15.94 -1.22 8.06
CA TYR A 427 15.74 0.21 7.83
C TYR A 427 14.69 0.78 8.77
N GLN A 428 13.75 -0.04 9.24
CA GLN A 428 12.83 0.34 10.31
C GLN A 428 13.49 0.36 11.69
N VAL A 429 14.63 -0.32 11.90
CA VAL A 429 15.30 -0.37 13.20
C VAL A 429 15.69 1.00 13.72
N MET A 430 16.14 1.90 12.85
CA MET A 430 16.48 3.27 13.27
C MET A 430 15.25 4.04 13.72
N LYS A 431 14.13 3.92 13.01
CA LYS A 431 12.85 4.52 13.38
C LYS A 431 12.37 4.00 14.74
N PHE A 432 12.34 2.69 14.92
CA PHE A 432 11.90 2.08 16.17
C PHE A 432 12.82 2.40 17.35
N SER A 433 14.13 2.40 17.13
CA SER A 433 15.10 2.79 18.14
C SER A 433 14.92 4.26 18.56
N LEU A 434 14.80 5.19 17.59
CA LEU A 434 14.54 6.60 17.89
C LEU A 434 13.21 6.80 18.61
N THR A 435 12.17 6.04 18.24
CA THR A 435 10.87 6.04 18.94
C THR A 435 11.02 5.54 20.38
N GLY A 436 11.73 4.44 20.60
CA GLY A 436 12.00 3.89 21.93
C GLY A 436 12.83 4.81 22.82
N PHE A 437 13.78 5.53 22.23
CA PHE A 437 14.51 6.61 22.92
C PHE A 437 13.72 7.90 23.04
N GLN A 438 12.48 7.94 22.53
CA GLN A 438 11.60 9.10 22.51
C GLN A 438 12.18 10.32 21.76
N ARG A 439 13.07 10.08 20.81
CA ARG A 439 13.54 11.08 19.84
C ARG A 439 12.57 11.15 18.65
N LEU A 440 11.36 11.58 18.99
CA LEU A 440 10.23 11.59 18.08
C LEU A 440 10.36 12.65 16.97
N ASP A 441 11.22 13.63 17.14
CA ASP A 441 11.64 14.56 16.11
C ASP A 441 12.18 13.82 14.86
N PHE A 442 13.22 13.03 15.04
CA PHE A 442 13.84 12.29 13.94
C PHE A 442 13.04 11.06 13.50
N SER A 443 12.37 10.38 14.45
CA SER A 443 11.52 9.24 14.11
C SER A 443 10.37 9.66 13.18
N ARG A 444 9.73 10.80 13.42
CA ARG A 444 8.65 11.31 12.57
C ARG A 444 9.15 11.83 11.23
N LEU A 445 10.32 12.43 11.19
CA LEU A 445 10.96 12.79 9.91
C LEU A 445 11.25 11.58 9.04
N LEU A 446 11.74 10.48 9.63
CA LEU A 446 11.94 9.22 8.90
C LEU A 446 10.62 8.64 8.40
N GLU A 447 9.57 8.70 9.20
CA GLU A 447 8.25 8.19 8.83
C GLU A 447 7.64 8.98 7.65
N ILE A 448 7.71 10.30 7.70
CA ILE A 448 7.26 11.17 6.60
C ILE A 448 8.14 10.96 5.36
N GLY A 449 9.46 10.84 5.57
CA GLY A 449 10.39 10.51 4.50
C GLY A 449 10.04 9.19 3.82
N ALA A 450 9.79 8.14 4.59
CA ALA A 450 9.47 6.82 4.09
C ALA A 450 8.13 6.76 3.35
N ASN A 451 7.10 7.39 3.91
CA ASN A 451 5.73 7.24 3.41
C ASN A 451 5.36 8.28 2.33
N ALA A 452 6.06 9.41 2.26
CA ALA A 452 5.69 10.52 1.38
C ALA A 452 6.86 11.03 0.54
N LEU A 453 7.84 11.65 1.17
CA LEU A 453 8.82 12.48 0.47
C LEU A 453 9.75 11.67 -0.45
N ILE A 454 10.31 10.57 0.06
CA ILE A 454 11.27 9.75 -0.69
C ILE A 454 10.59 9.01 -1.85
N PRO A 455 9.43 8.33 -1.66
CA PRO A 455 8.68 7.75 -2.76
C PRO A 455 8.32 8.78 -3.84
N PHE A 456 7.87 9.97 -3.45
CA PHE A 456 7.54 11.05 -4.37
C PHE A 456 8.73 11.48 -5.25
N LEU A 457 9.96 11.40 -4.74
CA LEU A 457 11.18 11.75 -5.48
C LEU A 457 11.71 10.57 -6.32
N VAL A 458 11.63 9.36 -5.80
CA VAL A 458 12.28 8.17 -6.38
C VAL A 458 11.38 7.47 -7.41
N GLN A 459 10.08 7.37 -7.13
CA GLN A 459 9.14 6.68 -8.02
C GLN A 459 9.08 7.26 -9.44
N PRO A 460 8.93 8.59 -9.64
CA PRO A 460 8.85 9.13 -11.00
C PRO A 460 10.05 8.73 -11.86
N VAL A 461 11.23 8.77 -11.27
CA VAL A 461 12.49 8.47 -11.96
C VAL A 461 12.58 6.98 -12.31
N LEU A 462 12.50 6.10 -11.30
CA LEU A 462 12.73 4.67 -11.51
C LEU A 462 11.58 4.01 -12.28
N VAL A 463 10.34 4.42 -12.04
CA VAL A 463 9.19 3.87 -12.78
C VAL A 463 9.24 4.28 -14.25
N THR A 464 9.56 5.54 -14.56
CA THR A 464 9.70 6.00 -15.96
C THR A 464 10.85 5.28 -16.65
N LEU A 465 12.02 5.17 -16.01
CA LEU A 465 13.17 4.46 -16.59
C LEU A 465 12.83 3.00 -16.90
N MET A 466 12.19 2.31 -15.97
CA MET A 466 11.84 0.89 -16.14
C MET A 466 10.65 0.69 -17.09
N PHE A 467 9.72 1.64 -17.18
CA PHE A 467 8.67 1.63 -18.18
C PHE A 467 9.24 1.77 -19.59
N LEU A 468 10.18 2.69 -19.80
CA LEU A 468 10.88 2.86 -21.08
C LEU A 468 11.76 1.63 -21.41
N TRP A 469 12.43 1.06 -20.41
CA TRP A 469 13.16 -0.19 -20.57
C TRP A 469 12.22 -1.33 -20.98
N GLY A 470 11.07 -1.46 -20.36
CA GLY A 470 10.05 -2.46 -20.73
C GLY A 470 9.56 -2.28 -22.16
N LYS A 471 9.35 -1.05 -22.63
CA LYS A 471 9.01 -0.78 -24.05
C LYS A 471 10.10 -1.22 -25.01
N SER A 472 11.37 -1.09 -24.64
CA SER A 472 12.49 -1.58 -25.46
C SER A 472 12.71 -3.09 -25.38
N HIS A 473 12.03 -3.78 -24.45
CA HIS A 473 12.09 -5.24 -24.26
C HIS A 473 10.70 -5.86 -24.39
N PRO A 474 10.29 -6.20 -25.62
CA PRO A 474 8.90 -6.59 -25.92
C PRO A 474 8.38 -7.80 -25.13
N ILE A 475 9.27 -8.63 -24.54
CA ILE A 475 8.87 -9.73 -23.65
C ILE A 475 8.16 -9.22 -22.41
N PHE A 476 8.65 -8.12 -21.84
CA PHE A 476 8.07 -7.52 -20.64
C PHE A 476 6.96 -6.53 -20.96
N GLY A 477 7.14 -5.73 -22.00
CA GLY A 477 6.27 -4.61 -22.30
C GLY A 477 6.40 -3.44 -21.28
N GLY A 478 5.81 -2.31 -21.61
CA GLY A 478 5.88 -1.11 -20.75
C GLY A 478 5.24 -1.33 -19.38
N SER A 479 4.09 -1.99 -19.32
CA SER A 479 3.34 -2.23 -18.07
C SER A 479 4.14 -3.05 -17.05
N MET A 480 4.75 -4.17 -17.49
CA MET A 480 5.57 -5.01 -16.61
C MET A 480 6.88 -4.33 -16.25
N GLY A 481 7.51 -3.60 -17.20
CA GLY A 481 8.66 -2.74 -16.88
C GLY A 481 8.35 -1.73 -15.80
N GLY A 482 7.24 -1.01 -15.90
CA GLY A 482 6.80 -0.07 -14.87
C GLY A 482 6.47 -0.72 -13.53
N LEU A 483 5.91 -1.93 -13.53
CA LEU A 483 5.70 -2.74 -12.32
C LEU A 483 7.02 -3.06 -11.62
N LEU A 484 8.05 -3.49 -12.36
CA LEU A 484 9.40 -3.68 -11.84
C LEU A 484 9.95 -2.35 -11.28
N GLY A 485 9.70 -1.24 -11.98
CA GLY A 485 10.08 0.11 -11.56
C GLY A 485 9.47 0.52 -10.22
N LEU A 486 8.20 0.19 -9.95
CA LEU A 486 7.55 0.41 -8.65
C LEU A 486 8.28 -0.36 -7.54
N GLY A 487 8.63 -1.61 -7.79
CA GLY A 487 9.39 -2.44 -6.85
C GLY A 487 10.79 -1.90 -6.58
N MET A 488 11.52 -1.53 -7.63
CA MET A 488 12.85 -0.91 -7.49
C MET A 488 12.78 0.43 -6.76
N ALA A 489 11.76 1.25 -7.03
CA ALA A 489 11.56 2.51 -6.34
C ALA A 489 11.25 2.31 -4.85
N ALA A 490 10.43 1.33 -4.51
CA ALA A 490 10.16 0.98 -3.13
C ALA A 490 11.44 0.54 -2.42
N TYR A 491 12.22 -0.37 -3.02
CA TYR A 491 13.49 -0.83 -2.45
C TYR A 491 14.51 0.30 -2.28
N ALA A 492 14.67 1.16 -3.29
CA ALA A 492 15.55 2.32 -3.21
C ALA A 492 15.10 3.31 -2.13
N SER A 493 13.78 3.52 -2.00
CA SER A 493 13.20 4.36 -0.94
C SER A 493 13.56 3.83 0.45
N GLU A 494 13.43 2.53 0.67
CA GLU A 494 13.78 1.90 1.94
C GLU A 494 15.28 2.03 2.26
N LEU A 495 16.14 1.84 1.26
CA LEU A 495 17.58 2.02 1.43
C LEU A 495 17.92 3.47 1.80
N LEU A 496 17.29 4.45 1.16
CA LEU A 496 17.47 5.87 1.49
C LEU A 496 16.97 6.19 2.90
N VAL A 497 15.82 5.66 3.29
CA VAL A 497 15.30 5.80 4.66
C VAL A 497 16.29 5.25 5.69
N PHE A 498 16.87 4.07 5.41
CA PHE A 498 17.90 3.50 6.27
C PHE A 498 19.15 4.40 6.37
N MET A 499 19.60 4.96 5.24
CA MET A 499 20.75 5.88 5.22
C MET A 499 20.48 7.17 6.01
N PHE A 500 19.30 7.77 5.83
CA PHE A 500 18.87 8.93 6.61
C PHE A 500 18.69 8.59 8.09
N GLY A 501 18.12 7.42 8.38
CA GLY A 501 18.00 6.91 9.74
C GLY A 501 19.35 6.75 10.43
N TYR A 502 20.32 6.17 9.73
CA TYR A 502 21.69 6.06 10.21
C TYR A 502 22.32 7.43 10.50
N TRP A 503 22.13 8.40 9.59
CA TRP A 503 22.63 9.77 9.75
C TRP A 503 21.99 10.46 10.96
N PHE A 504 20.67 10.39 11.13
CA PHE A 504 19.99 10.95 12.29
C PHE A 504 20.44 10.28 13.59
N TYR A 505 20.57 8.96 13.57
CA TYR A 505 21.03 8.19 14.72
C TYR A 505 22.41 8.63 15.20
N LYS A 506 23.34 8.81 14.25
CA LYS A 506 24.68 9.35 14.52
C LYS A 506 24.64 10.80 15.04
N ARG A 507 23.77 11.64 14.48
CA ARG A 507 23.61 13.05 14.90
C ARG A 507 23.11 13.17 16.35
N VAL A 508 22.34 12.22 16.81
CA VAL A 508 21.88 12.17 18.22
C VAL A 508 22.95 11.58 19.16
N GLY A 509 24.13 11.22 18.63
CA GLY A 509 25.22 10.64 19.41
C GLY A 509 25.10 9.13 19.62
N TYR A 510 24.20 8.43 18.93
CA TYR A 510 24.09 7.00 19.00
C TYR A 510 25.00 6.31 17.97
N ASN A 511 25.60 5.20 18.36
CA ASN A 511 26.36 4.35 17.46
C ASN A 511 25.47 3.18 16.99
N ALA A 512 25.08 3.19 15.71
CA ALA A 512 24.22 2.16 15.15
C ALA A 512 24.79 0.74 15.21
N ARG A 513 26.12 0.59 15.30
CA ARG A 513 26.80 -0.71 15.40
C ARG A 513 26.29 -1.54 16.59
N ILE A 514 25.88 -0.87 17.67
CA ILE A 514 25.39 -1.55 18.88
C ILE A 514 24.10 -2.35 18.61
N LEU A 515 23.28 -1.91 17.67
CA LEU A 515 22.04 -2.58 17.30
C LEU A 515 22.28 -3.88 16.49
N PHE A 516 23.40 -3.95 15.77
CA PHE A 516 23.75 -5.11 14.93
C PHE A 516 24.61 -6.15 15.63
N LEU A 517 25.00 -5.92 16.87
CA LEU A 517 25.61 -6.95 17.71
C LEU A 517 24.56 -8.02 18.08
N ALA A 518 25.00 -9.18 18.49
CA ALA A 518 24.10 -10.26 18.92
C ALA A 518 24.42 -10.65 20.39
N HIS A 519 24.40 -9.66 21.27
CA HIS A 519 24.68 -9.82 22.70
C HIS A 519 23.37 -9.78 23.48
N PHE A 520 22.57 -10.85 23.39
CA PHE A 520 21.31 -11.03 24.10
C PHE A 520 21.20 -12.45 24.63
N ASP A 521 20.45 -12.62 25.71
CA ASP A 521 20.21 -13.89 26.35
C ASP A 521 18.87 -14.53 25.95
N TRP A 522 18.64 -15.76 26.42
CA TRP A 522 17.40 -16.49 26.13
C TRP A 522 16.17 -15.83 26.78
N ASP A 523 16.35 -15.20 27.95
CA ASP A 523 15.27 -14.52 28.66
C ASP A 523 14.77 -13.28 27.87
N THR A 524 15.69 -12.52 27.29
CA THR A 524 15.38 -11.40 26.41
C THR A 524 14.59 -11.87 25.17
N ILE A 525 15.01 -12.98 24.55
CA ILE A 525 14.28 -13.57 23.41
C ILE A 525 12.87 -13.96 23.85
N LYS A 526 12.74 -14.77 24.92
CA LYS A 526 11.46 -15.25 25.43
C LYS A 526 10.52 -14.10 25.80
N THR A 527 11.03 -13.07 26.45
CA THR A 527 10.26 -11.89 26.85
C THR A 527 9.77 -11.10 25.63
N SER A 528 10.64 -10.91 24.62
CA SER A 528 10.29 -10.24 23.37
C SER A 528 9.14 -10.97 22.65
N PHE A 529 9.29 -12.28 22.44
CA PHE A 529 8.27 -13.08 21.76
C PHE A 529 6.98 -13.22 22.56
N LYS A 530 7.07 -13.40 23.88
CA LYS A 530 5.88 -13.48 24.74
C LYS A 530 5.04 -12.20 24.66
N PHE A 531 5.67 -11.05 24.62
CA PHE A 531 4.98 -9.77 24.43
C PHE A 531 4.47 -9.63 22.98
N GLY A 532 5.34 -9.87 22.00
CA GLY A 532 5.10 -9.65 20.60
C GLY A 532 3.99 -10.53 20.02
N VAL A 533 3.95 -11.81 20.36
CA VAL A 533 2.91 -12.74 19.86
C VAL A 533 1.50 -12.27 20.24
N PHE A 534 1.30 -11.78 21.45
CA PHE A 534 -0.01 -11.23 21.82
C PHE A 534 -0.35 -9.97 21.03
N GLU A 535 0.62 -9.11 20.75
CA GLU A 535 0.38 -7.93 19.91
C GLU A 535 0.05 -8.34 18.46
N MET A 536 0.79 -9.28 17.89
CA MET A 536 0.55 -9.85 16.56
C MET A 536 -0.87 -10.44 16.46
N LEU A 537 -1.32 -11.21 17.46
CA LEU A 537 -2.65 -11.81 17.46
C LEU A 537 -3.75 -10.73 17.45
N GLY A 538 -3.59 -9.64 18.17
CA GLY A 538 -4.53 -8.51 18.13
C GLY A 538 -4.61 -7.86 16.74
N SER A 539 -3.46 -7.62 16.13
CA SER A 539 -3.38 -7.03 14.79
C SER A 539 -3.91 -8.00 13.71
N ALA A 540 -3.62 -9.30 13.84
CA ALA A 540 -4.16 -10.34 12.95
C ALA A 540 -5.69 -10.46 13.06
N ALA A 541 -6.25 -10.34 14.26
CA ALA A 541 -7.71 -10.37 14.47
C ALA A 541 -8.42 -9.24 13.72
N TRP A 542 -7.83 -8.03 13.71
CA TRP A 542 -8.35 -6.92 12.92
C TRP A 542 -8.38 -7.23 11.41
N SER A 543 -7.27 -7.69 10.86
CA SER A 543 -7.16 -8.03 9.43
C SER A 543 -8.09 -9.17 9.04
N PHE A 544 -8.25 -10.18 9.90
CA PHE A 544 -9.17 -11.28 9.70
C PHE A 544 -10.63 -10.80 9.74
N GLY A 545 -10.99 -9.93 10.68
CA GLY A 545 -12.30 -9.33 10.77
C GLY A 545 -12.69 -8.60 9.48
N GLN A 546 -11.79 -7.79 8.93
CA GLN A 546 -12.02 -7.10 7.65
C GLN A 546 -12.22 -8.08 6.48
N ALA A 547 -11.43 -9.15 6.41
CA ALA A 547 -11.59 -10.17 5.37
C ALA A 547 -12.95 -10.89 5.48
N MET A 548 -13.41 -11.19 6.70
CA MET A 548 -14.73 -11.78 6.94
C MET A 548 -15.87 -10.83 6.56
N GLU A 549 -15.73 -9.53 6.83
CA GLU A 549 -16.74 -8.54 6.42
C GLU A 549 -16.90 -8.48 4.89
N ILE A 550 -15.79 -8.52 4.15
CA ILE A 550 -15.82 -8.60 2.69
C ILE A 550 -16.54 -9.87 2.24
N ALA A 551 -16.17 -11.02 2.81
CA ALA A 551 -16.78 -12.30 2.46
C ALA A 551 -18.28 -12.34 2.76
N ILE A 552 -18.71 -11.78 3.90
CA ILE A 552 -20.13 -11.68 4.29
C ILE A 552 -20.88 -10.77 3.31
N THR A 553 -20.33 -9.63 2.98
CA THR A 553 -20.94 -8.68 2.04
C THR A 553 -21.10 -9.32 0.67
N GLN A 554 -20.07 -10.00 0.18
CA GLN A 554 -20.10 -10.73 -1.08
C GLN A 554 -21.15 -11.87 -1.08
N ALA A 555 -21.27 -12.59 0.02
CA ALA A 555 -22.19 -13.72 0.12
C ALA A 555 -23.66 -13.31 0.31
N ARG A 556 -23.93 -12.11 0.83
CA ARG A 556 -25.26 -11.68 1.29
C ARG A 556 -25.88 -10.53 0.49
N LEU A 557 -25.13 -9.79 -0.29
CA LEU A 557 -25.61 -8.65 -1.08
C LEU A 557 -25.50 -8.93 -2.57
N ILE A 558 -26.58 -8.71 -3.29
CA ILE A 558 -26.63 -8.95 -4.75
C ILE A 558 -25.67 -8.01 -5.49
N ASN A 559 -25.65 -6.72 -5.14
CA ASN A 559 -24.79 -5.71 -5.77
C ASN A 559 -23.55 -5.42 -4.91
N TYR A 560 -22.90 -6.46 -4.36
CA TYR A 560 -21.81 -6.29 -3.41
C TYR A 560 -20.65 -5.46 -3.98
N ALA A 561 -20.32 -5.63 -5.26
CA ALA A 561 -19.21 -4.95 -5.90
C ALA A 561 -19.39 -3.43 -5.94
N GLU A 562 -20.59 -2.96 -6.32
CA GLU A 562 -20.96 -1.54 -6.30
C GLU A 562 -20.97 -0.99 -4.86
N ILE A 563 -21.58 -1.73 -3.94
CA ILE A 563 -21.64 -1.34 -2.53
C ILE A 563 -20.24 -1.27 -1.94
N TRP A 564 -19.39 -2.27 -2.23
CA TRP A 564 -18.03 -2.32 -1.71
C TRP A 564 -17.12 -1.26 -2.32
N GLY A 565 -17.31 -0.93 -3.60
CA GLY A 565 -16.62 0.19 -4.26
C GLY A 565 -16.96 1.52 -3.60
N ASN A 566 -18.23 1.80 -3.36
CA ASN A 566 -18.69 2.99 -2.66
C ASN A 566 -18.24 3.02 -1.19
N TRP A 567 -18.25 1.87 -0.51
CA TRP A 567 -17.74 1.71 0.84
C TRP A 567 -16.23 1.99 0.93
N GLY A 568 -15.45 1.42 0.02
CA GLY A 568 -14.01 1.68 -0.09
C GLY A 568 -13.69 3.15 -0.34
N MET A 569 -14.45 3.80 -1.23
CA MET A 569 -14.31 5.25 -1.48
C MET A 569 -14.58 6.06 -0.20
N ALA A 570 -15.63 5.73 0.54
CA ALA A 570 -15.92 6.39 1.81
C ALA A 570 -14.82 6.13 2.86
N GLN A 571 -14.31 4.90 2.94
CA GLN A 571 -13.22 4.54 3.87
C GLN A 571 -11.92 5.29 3.59
N ASN A 572 -11.60 5.63 2.34
CA ASN A 572 -10.41 6.41 2.01
C ASN A 572 -10.38 7.76 2.74
N PHE A 573 -11.53 8.40 2.95
CA PHE A 573 -11.60 9.63 3.76
C PHE A 573 -11.36 9.35 5.25
N ILE A 574 -11.83 8.21 5.75
CA ILE A 574 -11.70 7.84 7.17
C ILE A 574 -10.24 7.57 7.55
N PHE A 575 -9.39 7.17 6.60
CA PHE A 575 -7.95 7.04 6.85
C PHE A 575 -7.29 8.32 7.35
N ALA A 576 -7.90 9.50 7.16
CA ALA A 576 -7.41 10.74 7.77
C ALA A 576 -7.29 10.65 9.30
N PHE A 577 -8.12 9.87 9.98
CA PHE A 577 -8.02 9.65 11.43
C PHE A 577 -6.75 8.91 11.85
N ASN A 578 -6.06 8.22 10.94
CA ASN A 578 -4.80 7.54 11.27
C ASN A 578 -3.70 8.52 11.72
N VAL A 579 -3.84 9.82 11.44
CA VAL A 579 -2.92 10.83 11.96
C VAL A 579 -2.90 10.86 13.49
N THR A 580 -4.01 10.51 14.16
CA THR A 580 -4.06 10.41 15.61
C THR A 580 -3.24 9.24 16.16
N GLN A 581 -3.02 8.19 15.37
CA GLN A 581 -2.15 7.08 15.77
C GLN A 581 -0.70 7.54 15.94
N THR A 582 -0.26 8.54 15.18
CA THR A 582 1.11 9.06 15.30
C THR A 582 1.38 9.66 16.69
N LEU A 583 0.37 10.27 17.35
CA LEU A 583 0.49 10.69 18.74
C LEU A 583 0.61 9.47 19.66
N ASN A 584 -0.26 8.49 19.47
CA ASN A 584 -0.33 7.30 20.31
C ASN A 584 0.95 6.46 20.26
N ASP A 585 1.62 6.38 19.12
CA ASP A 585 2.93 5.72 19.01
C ASP A 585 4.02 6.37 19.87
N GLY A 586 3.92 7.67 20.14
CA GLY A 586 4.80 8.37 21.05
C GLY A 586 4.37 8.24 22.52
N VAL A 587 3.09 8.03 22.78
CA VAL A 587 2.52 7.91 24.12
C VAL A 587 2.82 6.55 24.75
N MET A 588 2.74 5.46 23.99
CA MET A 588 3.04 4.10 24.47
C MET A 588 4.43 3.99 25.12
N PRO A 589 5.52 4.41 24.47
CA PRO A 589 6.85 4.38 25.09
C PRO A 589 6.97 5.32 26.30
N ALA A 590 6.28 6.46 26.30
CA ALA A 590 6.27 7.38 27.43
C ALA A 590 5.57 6.77 28.66
N ILE A 591 4.44 6.10 28.46
CA ILE A 591 3.75 5.34 29.52
C ILE A 591 4.64 4.20 30.03
N SER A 592 5.30 3.45 29.13
CA SER A 592 6.18 2.35 29.50
C SER A 592 7.35 2.83 30.37
N GLU A 593 8.00 3.94 29.99
CA GLU A 593 9.06 4.57 30.78
C GLU A 593 8.58 4.99 32.17
N ALA A 594 7.40 5.60 32.26
CA ALA A 594 6.85 6.08 33.54
C ALA A 594 6.44 4.93 34.47
N ILE A 595 5.69 3.93 33.97
CA ILE A 595 5.19 2.80 34.78
C ILE A 595 6.32 1.93 35.31
N SER A 596 7.29 1.60 34.47
CA SER A 596 8.40 0.71 34.85
C SER A 596 9.28 1.33 35.95
N ASN A 597 9.30 2.64 36.05
CA ASN A 597 10.01 3.39 37.09
C ASN A 597 9.10 3.85 38.25
N GLY A 598 7.89 3.29 38.38
CA GLY A 598 6.97 3.55 39.48
C GLY A 598 6.29 4.91 39.50
N LYS A 599 6.41 5.69 38.40
CA LYS A 599 5.83 7.05 38.28
C LYS A 599 4.37 6.99 37.81
N ARG A 600 3.46 6.65 38.72
CA ARG A 600 2.04 6.39 38.38
C ARG A 600 1.27 7.66 37.98
N ILE A 601 1.52 8.79 38.65
CA ILE A 601 0.82 10.04 38.36
C ILE A 601 1.23 10.54 36.97
N LEU A 602 2.51 10.42 36.62
CA LEU A 602 3.01 10.74 35.28
C LEU A 602 2.33 9.89 34.20
N SER A 603 2.13 8.58 34.45
CA SER A 603 1.42 7.70 33.50
C SER A 603 -0.05 8.08 33.34
N GLN A 604 -0.73 8.45 34.44
CA GLN A 604 -2.11 8.96 34.41
C GLN A 604 -2.22 10.26 33.62
N TYR A 605 -1.26 11.15 33.81
CA TYR A 605 -1.18 12.41 33.08
C TYR A 605 -0.97 12.17 31.58
N TYR A 606 -0.05 11.27 31.20
CA TYR A 606 0.22 10.94 29.78
C TYR A 606 -1.03 10.38 29.08
N SER A 607 -1.75 9.46 29.71
CA SER A 607 -3.01 8.95 29.13
C SER A 607 -4.09 10.02 29.05
N ALA A 608 -4.23 10.88 30.06
CA ALA A 608 -5.19 11.98 30.05
C ALA A 608 -4.90 12.99 28.92
N MET A 609 -3.63 13.35 28.73
CA MET A 609 -3.21 14.21 27.62
C MET A 609 -3.40 13.55 26.25
N ALA A 610 -3.18 12.23 26.15
CA ALA A 610 -3.48 11.48 24.94
C ALA A 610 -4.97 11.53 24.59
N TYR A 611 -5.88 11.36 25.56
CA TYR A 611 -7.31 11.55 25.35
C TYR A 611 -7.64 12.96 24.86
N LYS A 612 -7.07 14.00 25.50
CA LYS A 612 -7.29 15.40 25.12
C LYS A 612 -6.90 15.66 23.67
N TYR A 613 -5.65 15.42 23.31
CA TYR A 613 -5.15 15.78 21.98
C TYR A 613 -5.75 14.91 20.86
N ASN A 614 -5.96 13.62 21.11
CA ASN A 614 -6.67 12.76 20.15
C ASN A 614 -8.12 13.24 19.98
N GLY A 615 -8.81 13.62 21.04
CA GLY A 615 -10.17 14.17 20.98
C GLY A 615 -10.24 15.45 20.15
N VAL A 616 -9.30 16.38 20.35
CA VAL A 616 -9.20 17.64 19.58
C VAL A 616 -8.99 17.36 18.09
N VAL A 617 -8.01 16.51 17.74
CA VAL A 617 -7.69 16.21 16.33
C VAL A 617 -8.81 15.41 15.67
N SER A 618 -9.39 14.44 16.37
CA SER A 618 -10.54 13.68 15.86
C SER A 618 -11.76 14.57 15.61
N ALA A 619 -12.02 15.54 16.49
CA ALA A 619 -13.10 16.50 16.32
C ALA A 619 -12.86 17.42 15.09
N PHE A 620 -11.63 17.89 14.89
CA PHE A 620 -11.25 18.66 13.70
C PHE A 620 -11.45 17.86 12.42
N ILE A 621 -10.85 16.67 12.31
CA ILE A 621 -10.97 15.81 11.14
C ILE A 621 -12.45 15.48 10.90
N GLY A 622 -13.18 15.11 11.94
CA GLY A 622 -14.60 14.80 11.86
C GLY A 622 -15.42 15.93 11.26
N THR A 623 -15.21 17.18 11.69
CA THR A 623 -15.93 18.34 11.14
C THR A 623 -15.58 18.64 9.69
N VAL A 624 -14.31 18.56 9.33
CA VAL A 624 -13.88 18.75 7.94
C VAL A 624 -14.53 17.70 7.05
N LEU A 625 -14.44 16.42 7.44
CA LEU A 625 -15.00 15.34 6.63
C LEU A 625 -16.53 15.43 6.55
N LEU A 626 -17.25 15.74 7.61
CA LEU A 626 -18.71 15.90 7.58
C LEU A 626 -19.14 17.07 6.70
N ALA A 627 -18.42 18.19 6.74
CA ALA A 627 -18.77 19.37 5.98
C ALA A 627 -18.41 19.27 4.49
N VAL A 628 -17.28 18.64 4.17
CA VAL A 628 -16.63 18.73 2.86
C VAL A 628 -16.70 17.43 2.07
N ALA A 629 -16.45 16.25 2.70
CA ALA A 629 -16.29 15.01 1.95
C ALA A 629 -17.53 14.60 1.13
N PRO A 630 -18.79 14.71 1.60
CA PRO A 630 -19.96 14.40 0.79
C PRO A 630 -20.06 15.27 -0.47
N ARG A 631 -19.79 16.59 -0.34
CA ARG A 631 -19.81 17.52 -1.48
C ARG A 631 -18.67 17.30 -2.44
N PHE A 632 -17.49 16.98 -1.90
CA PHE A 632 -16.33 16.62 -2.71
C PHE A 632 -16.62 15.38 -3.55
N ILE A 633 -17.17 14.32 -2.96
CA ILE A 633 -17.53 13.10 -3.67
C ILE A 633 -18.56 13.41 -4.76
N MET A 634 -19.64 14.12 -4.43
CA MET A 634 -20.72 14.42 -5.38
C MET A 634 -20.26 15.28 -6.58
N GLY A 635 -19.29 16.17 -6.38
CA GLY A 635 -18.86 17.09 -7.44
C GLY A 635 -17.59 16.68 -8.20
N SER A 636 -16.77 15.77 -7.64
CA SER A 636 -15.50 15.38 -8.25
C SER A 636 -15.44 13.94 -8.74
N THR A 637 -16.37 13.07 -8.31
CA THR A 637 -16.39 11.66 -8.71
C THR A 637 -17.55 11.37 -9.67
N GLY A 638 -17.45 10.25 -10.40
CA GLY A 638 -18.52 9.81 -11.29
C GLY A 638 -19.81 9.46 -10.55
N VAL A 639 -20.91 9.42 -11.29
CA VAL A 639 -22.27 9.10 -10.78
C VAL A 639 -22.30 7.77 -9.99
N GLU A 640 -21.45 6.83 -10.35
CA GLU A 640 -21.31 5.52 -9.73
C GLU A 640 -20.90 5.58 -8.25
N PHE A 641 -20.16 6.63 -7.83
CA PHE A 641 -19.68 6.80 -6.47
C PHE A 641 -20.54 7.73 -5.60
N GLN A 642 -21.68 8.19 -6.05
CA GLN A 642 -22.53 9.11 -5.29
C GLN A 642 -23.04 8.51 -3.98
N ARG A 643 -23.22 7.18 -3.90
CA ARG A 643 -23.59 6.49 -2.65
C ARG A 643 -22.52 6.59 -1.59
N ALA A 644 -21.24 6.73 -1.96
CA ALA A 644 -20.15 6.93 -1.03
C ALA A 644 -20.31 8.21 -0.21
N ALA A 645 -20.95 9.26 -0.77
CA ALA A 645 -21.25 10.50 -0.06
C ALA A 645 -22.21 10.28 1.14
N ILE A 646 -23.09 9.30 1.05
CA ILE A 646 -24.00 8.92 2.16
C ILE A 646 -23.22 8.09 3.20
N TYR A 647 -22.36 7.15 2.76
CA TYR A 647 -21.62 6.26 3.65
C TYR A 647 -20.53 6.99 4.44
N VAL A 648 -19.93 8.05 3.87
CA VAL A 648 -18.85 8.79 4.53
C VAL A 648 -19.32 9.48 5.82
N ILE A 649 -20.61 9.87 5.92
CA ILE A 649 -21.16 10.57 7.08
C ILE A 649 -21.10 9.70 8.36
N PRO A 650 -21.77 8.52 8.42
CA PRO A 650 -21.72 7.69 9.62
C PRO A 650 -20.31 7.13 9.86
N LEU A 651 -19.56 6.80 8.82
CA LEU A 651 -18.17 6.35 8.97
C LEU A 651 -17.27 7.44 9.56
N THR A 652 -17.48 8.72 9.22
CA THR A 652 -16.76 9.84 9.83
C THR A 652 -17.05 9.95 11.33
N VAL A 653 -18.33 9.82 11.72
CA VAL A 653 -18.70 9.80 13.13
C VAL A 653 -18.04 8.63 13.86
N TRP A 654 -18.08 7.43 13.27
CA TRP A 654 -17.40 6.25 13.80
C TRP A 654 -15.90 6.48 13.94
N GLY A 655 -15.22 7.04 12.91
CA GLY A 655 -13.79 7.37 12.96
C GLY A 655 -13.45 8.37 14.06
N ALA A 656 -14.29 9.40 14.21
CA ALA A 656 -14.07 10.45 15.23
C ALA A 656 -14.16 9.92 16.66
N ILE A 657 -14.99 8.91 16.93
CA ILE A 657 -15.14 8.35 18.29
C ILE A 657 -14.23 7.15 18.58
N GLN A 658 -13.31 6.78 17.68
CA GLN A 658 -12.36 5.67 17.90
C GLN A 658 -11.23 5.99 18.88
N PHE A 659 -10.88 7.26 19.07
CA PHE A 659 -9.68 7.63 19.81
C PHE A 659 -9.59 7.07 21.25
N PRO A 660 -10.69 6.89 22.01
CA PRO A 660 -10.61 6.29 23.34
C PRO A 660 -10.14 4.82 23.30
N SER A 661 -10.55 4.09 22.27
CA SER A 661 -10.12 2.70 22.05
C SER A 661 -8.61 2.66 21.75
N TRP A 662 -8.11 3.52 20.87
CA TRP A 662 -6.69 3.57 20.52
C TRP A 662 -5.79 3.99 21.69
N VAL A 663 -6.20 4.98 22.46
CA VAL A 663 -5.48 5.36 23.68
C VAL A 663 -5.46 4.20 24.68
N GLY A 664 -6.61 3.51 24.83
CA GLY A 664 -6.73 2.33 25.68
C GLY A 664 -5.76 1.19 25.29
N ASP A 665 -5.62 0.91 23.99
CA ASP A 665 -4.69 -0.10 23.47
C ASP A 665 -3.23 0.26 23.85
N ASN A 666 -2.84 1.53 23.76
CA ASN A 666 -1.49 2.00 24.12
C ASN A 666 -1.23 2.00 25.62
N VAL A 667 -2.25 2.22 26.44
CA VAL A 667 -2.16 2.03 27.90
C VAL A 667 -1.86 0.56 28.25
N GLN A 668 -2.51 -0.39 27.58
CA GLN A 668 -2.29 -1.82 27.80
C GLN A 668 -0.88 -2.25 27.38
N LEU A 669 -0.43 -1.82 26.21
CA LEU A 669 0.93 -2.11 25.71
C LEU A 669 1.99 -1.50 26.62
N GLY A 670 1.87 -0.22 26.95
CA GLY A 670 2.79 0.48 27.85
C GLY A 670 2.84 -0.12 29.25
N SER A 671 1.71 -0.67 29.75
CA SER A 671 1.61 -1.38 31.03
C SER A 671 2.07 -2.85 30.98
N ASN A 672 2.71 -3.30 29.90
CA ASN A 672 3.15 -4.68 29.72
C ASN A 672 2.03 -5.73 29.77
N LYS A 673 0.84 -5.38 29.25
CA LYS A 673 -0.34 -6.25 29.19
C LYS A 673 -0.90 -6.40 27.77
N PRO A 674 -0.10 -6.83 26.78
CA PRO A 674 -0.49 -6.92 25.36
C PRO A 674 -1.67 -7.89 25.16
N TYR A 675 -1.81 -8.90 26.01
CA TYR A 675 -2.90 -9.87 25.95
C TYR A 675 -4.28 -9.22 26.14
N LEU A 676 -4.38 -8.11 26.90
CA LEU A 676 -5.64 -7.38 27.06
C LEU A 676 -6.03 -6.68 25.76
N LYS A 677 -5.07 -6.03 25.09
CA LYS A 677 -5.30 -5.45 23.76
C LYS A 677 -5.82 -6.51 22.80
N SER A 678 -5.12 -7.67 22.71
CA SER A 678 -5.51 -8.73 21.80
C SER A 678 -6.90 -9.27 22.08
N LEU A 679 -7.21 -9.51 23.35
CA LEU A 679 -8.55 -9.99 23.76
C LEU A 679 -9.64 -9.01 23.38
N LEU A 680 -9.44 -7.71 23.61
CA LEU A 680 -10.42 -6.67 23.32
C LEU A 680 -10.60 -6.46 21.82
N VAL A 681 -9.51 -6.45 21.04
CA VAL A 681 -9.60 -6.37 19.57
C VAL A 681 -10.31 -7.60 19.02
N PHE A 682 -9.98 -8.80 19.50
CA PHE A 682 -10.62 -10.03 19.07
C PHE A 682 -12.13 -10.02 19.37
N SER A 683 -12.50 -9.60 20.58
CA SER A 683 -13.90 -9.46 20.99
C SER A 683 -14.66 -8.45 20.12
N GLU A 684 -14.06 -7.30 19.82
CA GLU A 684 -14.61 -6.31 18.89
C GLU A 684 -14.87 -6.93 17.51
N GLN A 685 -13.89 -7.65 16.95
CA GLN A 685 -14.05 -8.25 15.62
C GLN A 685 -15.10 -9.35 15.60
N ILE A 686 -15.19 -10.18 16.64
CA ILE A 686 -16.26 -11.17 16.75
C ILE A 686 -17.62 -10.47 16.77
N ILE A 687 -17.81 -9.46 17.61
CA ILE A 687 -19.07 -8.70 17.69
C ILE A 687 -19.42 -8.12 16.32
N ARG A 688 -18.49 -7.50 15.64
CA ARG A 688 -18.68 -6.90 14.32
C ARG A 688 -19.08 -7.94 13.27
N VAL A 689 -18.34 -9.04 13.18
CA VAL A 689 -18.58 -10.11 12.20
C VAL A 689 -19.95 -10.78 12.46
N VAL A 690 -20.26 -11.10 13.71
CA VAL A 690 -21.54 -11.73 14.07
C VAL A 690 -22.72 -10.80 13.79
N LEU A 691 -22.63 -9.54 14.19
CA LEU A 691 -23.68 -8.56 13.92
C LEU A 691 -23.82 -8.28 12.42
N ALA A 692 -22.71 -8.14 11.68
CA ALA A 692 -22.74 -7.97 10.24
C ALA A 692 -23.45 -9.15 9.55
N TRP A 693 -23.16 -10.39 9.96
CA TRP A 693 -23.79 -11.58 9.40
C TRP A 693 -25.33 -11.56 9.49
N PHE A 694 -25.88 -11.09 10.60
CA PHE A 694 -27.35 -11.05 10.82
C PHE A 694 -27.97 -9.75 10.28
N LEU A 695 -27.34 -8.61 10.48
CA LEU A 695 -27.94 -7.30 10.18
C LEU A 695 -27.86 -6.95 8.68
N ILE A 696 -26.85 -7.43 7.95
CA ILE A 696 -26.64 -7.07 6.55
C ILE A 696 -27.81 -7.57 5.67
N VAL A 697 -28.40 -8.69 6.01
CA VAL A 697 -29.55 -9.26 5.27
C VAL A 697 -30.78 -8.36 5.36
N ARG A 698 -31.00 -7.74 6.53
CA ARG A 698 -32.20 -6.93 6.78
C ARG A 698 -31.99 -5.45 6.51
N PHE A 699 -30.81 -4.95 6.83
CA PHE A 699 -30.50 -3.51 6.82
C PHE A 699 -29.40 -3.15 5.80
N GLN A 700 -28.93 -4.09 5.01
CA GLN A 700 -27.86 -3.90 4.01
C GLN A 700 -26.63 -3.17 4.63
N VAL A 701 -26.13 -2.11 3.98
CA VAL A 701 -24.97 -1.33 4.45
C VAL A 701 -25.22 -0.69 5.83
N THR A 702 -26.45 -0.30 6.15
CA THR A 702 -26.78 0.23 7.48
C THR A 702 -26.53 -0.81 8.58
N GLY A 703 -26.79 -2.09 8.29
CA GLY A 703 -26.47 -3.19 9.21
C GLY A 703 -24.97 -3.31 9.49
N LEU A 704 -24.13 -3.12 8.47
CA LEU A 704 -22.68 -3.10 8.62
C LEU A 704 -22.24 -1.89 9.49
N ILE A 705 -22.79 -0.71 9.26
CA ILE A 705 -22.53 0.50 10.06
C ILE A 705 -22.89 0.28 11.53
N ILE A 706 -24.06 -0.30 11.81
CA ILE A 706 -24.49 -0.63 13.19
C ILE A 706 -23.47 -1.57 13.85
N ALA A 707 -23.02 -2.61 13.13
CA ALA A 707 -22.01 -3.54 13.64
C ALA A 707 -20.70 -2.83 14.02
N TYR A 708 -20.26 -1.87 13.22
CA TYR A 708 -19.09 -1.04 13.50
C TYR A 708 -19.25 -0.22 14.80
N PHE A 709 -20.39 0.45 14.99
CA PHE A 709 -20.63 1.25 16.19
C PHE A 709 -20.74 0.38 17.44
N VAL A 710 -21.49 -0.74 17.37
CA VAL A 710 -21.68 -1.63 18.53
C VAL A 710 -20.32 -2.26 18.93
N GLY A 711 -19.53 -2.74 17.96
CA GLY A 711 -18.20 -3.28 18.22
C GLY A 711 -17.29 -2.27 18.90
N LEU A 712 -17.26 -1.04 18.39
CA LEU A 712 -16.44 0.04 18.92
C LEU A 712 -16.86 0.44 20.35
N PHE A 713 -18.14 0.62 20.61
CA PHE A 713 -18.63 0.96 21.93
C PHE A 713 -18.36 -0.16 22.94
N ALA A 714 -18.60 -1.42 22.56
CA ALA A 714 -18.31 -2.57 23.40
C ALA A 714 -16.83 -2.61 23.79
N LYS A 715 -15.93 -2.46 22.81
CA LYS A 715 -14.48 -2.42 23.06
C LYS A 715 -14.08 -1.19 23.88
N GLY A 716 -14.52 0.01 23.49
CA GLY A 716 -14.11 1.26 24.11
C GLY A 716 -14.49 1.33 25.59
N ILE A 717 -15.72 1.00 25.94
CA ILE A 717 -16.19 0.99 27.33
C ILE A 717 -15.44 -0.08 28.14
N THR A 718 -15.34 -1.30 27.61
CA THR A 718 -14.68 -2.41 28.28
C THR A 718 -13.18 -2.11 28.46
N ALA A 719 -12.51 -1.53 27.45
CA ALA A 719 -11.12 -1.11 27.54
C ALA A 719 -10.90 -0.08 28.65
N TYR A 720 -11.74 0.96 28.73
CA TYR A 720 -11.64 1.97 29.78
C TYR A 720 -11.76 1.35 31.17
N ILE A 721 -12.79 0.50 31.39
CA ILE A 721 -13.03 -0.18 32.69
C ILE A 721 -11.85 -1.08 33.06
N ILE A 722 -11.37 -1.90 32.12
CA ILE A 722 -10.26 -2.84 32.35
C ILE A 722 -8.97 -2.04 32.62
N ASN A 723 -8.67 -1.02 31.83
CA ASN A 723 -7.48 -0.21 32.02
C ASN A 723 -7.48 0.48 33.37
N HIS A 724 -8.63 1.04 33.80
CA HIS A 724 -8.78 1.68 35.09
C HIS A 724 -8.52 0.73 36.27
N ARG A 725 -9.00 -0.53 36.18
CA ARG A 725 -8.89 -1.52 37.26
C ARG A 725 -7.58 -2.31 37.23
N VAL A 726 -7.09 -2.64 36.03
CA VAL A 726 -6.01 -3.61 35.86
C VAL A 726 -4.66 -2.96 35.55
N CYS A 727 -4.63 -1.88 34.78
CA CYS A 727 -3.37 -1.19 34.46
C CYS A 727 -3.05 -0.14 35.54
N TYR A 728 -3.79 0.94 35.55
CA TYR A 728 -3.75 1.99 36.57
C TYR A 728 -5.01 2.85 36.46
N PRO A 729 -5.43 3.57 37.53
CA PRO A 729 -6.60 4.44 37.48
C PRO A 729 -6.48 5.46 36.36
N GLN A 730 -7.41 5.40 35.39
CA GLN A 730 -7.44 6.33 34.27
C GLN A 730 -8.09 7.65 34.71
N ARG A 731 -7.53 8.76 34.22
CA ARG A 731 -8.11 10.11 34.41
C ARG A 731 -8.59 10.62 33.06
N PHE A 732 -9.81 11.11 33.03
CA PHE A 732 -10.44 11.67 31.84
C PHE A 732 -10.99 13.06 32.16
N TYR A 733 -10.39 14.09 31.62
CA TYR A 733 -10.81 15.46 31.79
C TYR A 733 -11.91 15.80 30.79
N PHE A 734 -13.16 15.49 31.18
CA PHE A 734 -14.32 15.52 30.28
C PHE A 734 -14.43 16.81 29.47
N TRP A 735 -14.25 17.99 30.13
CA TRP A 735 -14.39 19.25 29.43
C TRP A 735 -13.35 19.41 28.32
N GLN A 736 -12.08 19.32 28.65
CA GLN A 736 -10.99 19.54 27.67
C GLN A 736 -10.85 18.44 26.62
N SER A 737 -11.23 17.20 26.96
CA SER A 737 -11.05 16.06 26.05
C SER A 737 -12.26 15.76 25.17
N LEU A 738 -13.47 16.20 25.57
CA LEU A 738 -14.71 15.89 24.85
C LEU A 738 -15.62 17.11 24.65
N ALA A 739 -16.03 17.82 25.71
CA ALA A 739 -17.03 18.88 25.60
C ALA A 739 -16.54 20.08 24.77
N ALA A 740 -15.38 20.62 25.09
CA ALA A 740 -14.81 21.77 24.36
C ALA A 740 -14.46 21.42 22.89
N PRO A 741 -13.84 20.26 22.56
CA PRO A 741 -13.68 19.82 21.18
C PRO A 741 -15.00 19.69 20.40
N LEU A 742 -16.05 19.14 21.01
CA LEU A 742 -17.36 19.00 20.37
C LEU A 742 -18.05 20.35 20.12
N LEU A 743 -17.95 21.29 21.06
CA LEU A 743 -18.48 22.65 20.87
C LEU A 743 -17.71 23.38 19.76
N ALA A 744 -16.38 23.27 19.75
CA ALA A 744 -15.56 23.81 18.68
C ALA A 744 -15.91 23.15 17.33
N ALA A 745 -16.14 21.84 17.32
CA ALA A 745 -16.55 21.08 16.16
C ALA A 745 -17.90 21.56 15.60
N ALA A 746 -18.88 21.77 16.46
CA ALA A 746 -20.20 22.26 16.06
C ALA A 746 -20.12 23.67 15.44
N ALA A 747 -19.41 24.59 16.08
CA ALA A 747 -19.19 25.93 15.55
C ALA A 747 -18.42 25.91 14.23
N HIS A 748 -17.35 25.11 14.15
CA HIS A 748 -16.52 24.95 12.96
C HIS A 748 -17.32 24.36 11.80
N TYR A 749 -18.14 23.31 12.06
CA TYR A 749 -19.04 22.73 11.08
C TYR A 749 -20.03 23.76 10.51
N GLY A 750 -20.62 24.60 11.39
CA GLY A 750 -21.50 25.68 10.98
C GLY A 750 -20.82 26.67 10.03
N ILE A 751 -19.59 27.10 10.36
CA ILE A 751 -18.80 28.01 9.54
C ILE A 751 -18.45 27.37 8.19
N LEU A 752 -17.93 26.14 8.19
CA LEU A 752 -17.61 25.43 6.95
C LEU A 752 -18.85 25.19 6.10
N SER A 753 -19.99 24.85 6.70
CA SER A 753 -21.23 24.65 5.98
C SER A 753 -21.73 25.92 5.31
N LEU A 754 -21.59 27.08 5.96
CA LEU A 754 -21.88 28.39 5.37
C LEU A 754 -20.94 28.68 4.19
N ILE A 755 -19.62 28.54 4.38
CA ILE A 755 -18.64 28.73 3.29
C ILE A 755 -18.96 27.83 2.11
N ASN A 756 -19.24 26.55 2.36
CA ASN A 756 -19.58 25.60 1.30
C ASN A 756 -20.87 25.99 0.57
N GLY A 757 -21.87 26.55 1.27
CA GLY A 757 -23.10 27.04 0.67
C GLY A 757 -22.87 28.16 -0.35
N PHE A 758 -21.84 29.00 -0.13
CA PHE A 758 -21.50 30.09 -1.05
C PHE A 758 -20.54 29.66 -2.16
N VAL A 759 -19.59 28.75 -1.86
CA VAL A 759 -18.48 28.41 -2.76
C VAL A 759 -18.83 27.23 -3.68
N TRP A 760 -19.52 26.20 -3.15
CA TRP A 760 -19.73 24.96 -3.88
C TRP A 760 -20.88 25.07 -4.91
N LYS A 761 -20.57 24.76 -6.17
CA LYS A 761 -21.52 24.83 -7.31
C LYS A 761 -21.84 23.44 -7.88
N GLY A 762 -21.34 22.34 -7.28
CA GLY A 762 -21.54 20.98 -7.76
C GLY A 762 -20.56 20.54 -8.86
N ASP A 763 -19.60 21.39 -9.24
CA ASP A 763 -18.55 21.07 -10.22
C ASP A 763 -17.25 20.64 -9.55
N GLN A 764 -16.35 20.06 -10.35
CA GLN A 764 -15.07 19.53 -9.88
C GLN A 764 -14.16 20.60 -9.27
N ILE A 765 -14.09 21.77 -9.87
CA ILE A 765 -13.21 22.86 -9.43
C ILE A 765 -13.62 23.36 -8.05
N THR A 766 -14.91 23.68 -7.88
CA THR A 766 -15.40 24.15 -6.57
C THR A 766 -15.38 23.07 -5.51
N SER A 767 -15.50 21.78 -5.88
CA SER A 767 -15.34 20.64 -4.96
C SER A 767 -13.90 20.52 -4.44
N VAL A 768 -12.91 20.67 -5.30
CA VAL A 768 -11.50 20.74 -4.89
C VAL A 768 -11.24 21.99 -4.04
N LEU A 769 -11.80 23.13 -4.39
CA LEU A 769 -11.61 24.38 -3.64
C LEU A 769 -12.14 24.29 -2.21
N ILE A 770 -13.35 23.75 -1.99
CA ILE A 770 -13.88 23.56 -0.63
C ILE A 770 -13.06 22.57 0.17
N PHE A 771 -12.47 21.55 -0.49
CA PHE A 771 -11.58 20.59 0.16
C PHE A 771 -10.30 21.27 0.65
N LEU A 772 -9.70 22.13 -0.17
CA LEU A 772 -8.51 22.90 0.20
C LEU A 772 -8.80 23.87 1.35
N ILE A 773 -9.94 24.60 1.29
CA ILE A 773 -10.39 25.51 2.37
C ILE A 773 -10.63 24.72 3.66
N GLY A 774 -11.25 23.55 3.55
CA GLY A 774 -11.55 22.69 4.70
C GLY A 774 -10.31 22.15 5.43
N ILE A 775 -9.20 21.97 4.72
CA ILE A 775 -7.98 21.40 5.32
C ILE A 775 -7.03 22.50 5.84
N LEU A 776 -6.63 23.43 4.99
CA LEU A 776 -5.52 24.34 5.31
C LEU A 776 -5.92 25.52 6.21
N PRO A 777 -6.80 26.47 5.80
CA PRO A 777 -7.11 27.63 6.61
C PRO A 777 -8.08 27.34 7.75
N SER A 778 -8.81 26.24 7.70
CA SER A 778 -9.78 25.91 8.73
C SER A 778 -9.16 25.36 10.02
N PHE A 779 -7.94 24.79 9.95
CA PHE A 779 -7.28 24.25 11.15
C PHE A 779 -6.93 25.34 12.20
N PRO A 780 -6.31 26.46 11.85
CA PRO A 780 -6.14 27.57 12.79
C PRO A 780 -7.47 28.08 13.36
N LEU A 781 -8.51 28.15 12.55
CA LEU A 781 -9.85 28.54 12.99
C LEU A 781 -10.40 27.57 14.04
N PHE A 782 -10.29 26.26 13.79
CA PHE A 782 -10.72 25.25 14.74
C PHE A 782 -9.95 25.35 16.07
N MET A 783 -8.64 25.56 16.01
CA MET A 783 -7.79 25.71 17.21
C MET A 783 -8.15 26.97 18.01
N PHE A 784 -8.50 28.07 17.35
CA PHE A 784 -9.05 29.26 17.97
C PHE A 784 -10.38 28.98 18.70
N LEU A 785 -11.32 28.33 18.02
CA LEU A 785 -12.62 27.95 18.58
C LEU A 785 -12.46 27.01 19.78
N TYR A 786 -11.59 26.03 19.70
CA TYR A 786 -11.32 25.15 20.82
C TYR A 786 -10.74 25.88 22.03
N GLY A 787 -9.86 26.89 21.79
CA GLY A 787 -9.41 27.81 22.82
C GLY A 787 -10.56 28.63 23.44
N LEU A 788 -11.44 29.16 22.59
CA LEU A 788 -12.58 29.97 22.96
C LEU A 788 -13.59 29.23 23.88
N PHE A 789 -13.80 27.93 23.61
CA PHE A 789 -14.67 27.09 24.43
C PHE A 789 -14.01 26.50 25.68
N GLY A 790 -12.88 27.09 26.15
CA GLY A 790 -12.22 26.70 27.40
C GLY A 790 -11.53 25.36 27.36
N GLY A 791 -11.01 24.96 26.18
CA GLY A 791 -10.26 23.73 26.00
C GLY A 791 -8.85 23.77 26.58
N TRP A 792 -8.41 24.90 27.13
CA TRP A 792 -7.07 25.10 27.65
C TRP A 792 -7.11 25.73 29.06
N ASP A 793 -6.10 25.40 29.83
CA ASP A 793 -5.67 26.09 31.01
C ASP A 793 -4.24 26.64 30.81
N GLY A 794 -3.78 27.50 31.69
CA GLY A 794 -2.46 28.12 31.58
C GLY A 794 -1.33 27.11 31.47
N ASP A 795 -1.41 26.05 32.25
CA ASP A 795 -0.40 25.01 32.36
C ASP A 795 -0.29 24.17 31.07
N THR A 796 -1.43 23.74 30.48
CA THR A 796 -1.44 22.95 29.25
C THR A 796 -1.10 23.80 28.02
N LEU A 797 -1.41 25.10 28.04
CA LEU A 797 -1.01 26.04 27.01
C LEU A 797 0.52 26.28 27.02
N ASP A 798 1.13 26.34 28.20
CA ASP A 798 2.60 26.40 28.30
C ASP A 798 3.29 25.13 27.81
N GLU A 799 2.70 23.96 28.07
CA GLU A 799 3.20 22.69 27.52
C GLU A 799 3.10 22.65 26.01
N LEU A 800 2.00 23.14 25.42
CA LEU A 800 1.87 23.30 23.97
C LEU A 800 2.96 24.24 23.41
N LYS A 801 3.21 25.38 24.10
CA LYS A 801 4.26 26.32 23.73
C LYS A 801 5.65 25.67 23.73
N GLN A 802 5.94 24.86 24.75
CA GLN A 802 7.18 24.10 24.85
C GLN A 802 7.28 23.09 23.73
N ALA A 803 6.22 22.31 23.45
CA ALA A 803 6.20 21.34 22.36
C ALA A 803 6.42 22.01 21.00
N VAL A 804 5.77 23.14 20.72
CA VAL A 804 5.96 23.93 19.49
C VAL A 804 7.41 24.43 19.38
N SER A 805 8.07 24.79 20.48
CA SER A 805 9.47 25.25 20.45
C SER A 805 10.44 24.15 19.97
N LEU A 806 10.06 22.88 20.18
CA LEU A 806 10.86 21.71 19.82
C LEU A 806 10.61 21.19 18.39
N THR A 807 9.66 21.76 17.64
CA THR A 807 9.34 21.30 16.28
C THR A 807 10.39 21.69 15.22
N GLY A 808 11.51 22.30 15.62
CA GLY A 808 12.65 22.60 14.74
C GLY A 808 12.24 23.45 13.53
N PHE A 809 12.45 22.94 12.32
CA PHE A 809 12.14 23.65 11.07
C PHE A 809 10.63 23.90 10.89
N ALA A 810 9.74 23.07 11.47
CA ALA A 810 8.30 23.27 11.44
C ALA A 810 7.81 24.30 12.46
N LYS A 811 8.70 24.89 13.29
CA LYS A 811 8.35 25.81 14.38
C LYS A 811 7.52 27.01 13.94
N TRP A 812 7.83 27.58 12.78
CA TRP A 812 7.07 28.72 12.27
C TRP A 812 5.62 28.34 11.97
N LEU A 813 5.42 27.21 11.27
CA LEU A 813 4.10 26.71 10.90
C LEU A 813 3.29 26.28 12.12
N THR A 814 3.88 25.53 13.03
CA THR A 814 3.22 25.06 14.25
C THR A 814 2.88 26.24 15.19
N ARG A 815 3.74 27.27 15.23
CA ARG A 815 3.46 28.46 16.01
C ARG A 815 2.24 29.22 15.47
N TRP A 816 2.26 29.59 14.19
CA TRP A 816 1.20 30.40 13.59
C TRP A 816 -0.06 29.60 13.26
N GLY A 817 0.07 28.34 12.93
CA GLY A 817 -1.07 27.46 12.59
C GLY A 817 -1.77 26.86 13.81
N ILE A 818 -1.06 26.69 14.93
CA ILE A 818 -1.58 25.98 16.10
C ILE A 818 -1.55 26.87 17.35
N TYR A 819 -0.35 27.30 17.79
CA TYR A 819 -0.21 27.94 19.10
C TYR A 819 -0.85 29.33 19.18
N GLU A 820 -0.56 30.23 18.24
CA GLU A 820 -1.07 31.62 18.31
C GLU A 820 -2.61 31.67 18.18
N PRO A 821 -3.28 30.95 17.29
CA PRO A 821 -4.73 30.89 17.26
C PRO A 821 -5.32 30.34 18.55
N THR A 822 -4.72 29.28 19.09
CA THR A 822 -5.13 28.70 20.38
C THR A 822 -5.01 29.69 21.53
N ALA A 823 -3.87 30.36 21.65
CA ALA A 823 -3.60 31.33 22.70
C ALA A 823 -4.55 32.52 22.60
N LEU A 824 -4.86 32.98 21.38
CA LEU A 824 -5.84 34.04 21.13
C LEU A 824 -7.23 33.62 21.60
N GLY A 825 -7.67 32.42 21.19
CA GLY A 825 -8.97 31.87 21.61
C GLY A 825 -9.07 31.72 23.14
N ALA A 826 -8.02 31.21 23.80
CA ALA A 826 -7.96 31.05 25.22
C ALA A 826 -8.03 32.40 25.95
N ARG A 827 -7.38 33.47 25.42
CA ARG A 827 -7.45 34.81 25.98
C ARG A 827 -8.86 35.43 25.92
N TRP A 828 -9.60 35.14 24.86
CA TRP A 828 -10.97 35.66 24.67
C TRP A 828 -12.03 34.81 25.38
N SER A 829 -11.62 33.62 25.87
CA SER A 829 -12.55 32.67 26.48
C SER A 829 -13.00 33.11 27.89
N PRO A 830 -14.31 33.21 28.15
CA PRO A 830 -14.82 33.38 29.50
C PRO A 830 -14.67 32.09 30.34
N LEU A 831 -14.33 30.96 29.70
CA LEU A 831 -14.13 29.65 30.32
C LEU A 831 -12.65 29.32 30.57
N ASN A 832 -11.74 30.24 30.28
CA ASN A 832 -10.32 30.03 30.48
C ASN A 832 -10.03 29.71 31.96
N ASN A 833 -9.20 28.69 32.20
CA ASN A 833 -8.83 28.17 33.52
C ASN A 833 -10.00 27.67 34.41
N ARG A 834 -11.23 27.54 33.89
CA ARG A 834 -12.34 27.00 34.71
C ARG A 834 -12.28 25.46 34.85
N PHE A 835 -11.61 24.78 33.98
CA PHE A 835 -11.51 23.32 33.94
C PHE A 835 -10.04 22.87 33.90
N PRO A 836 -9.25 23.17 34.98
CA PRO A 836 -7.81 22.89 34.98
C PRO A 836 -7.50 21.39 35.04
N ILE A 837 -6.33 21.01 34.55
CA ILE A 837 -5.74 19.66 34.70
C ILE A 837 -4.84 19.66 35.93
N ASN A 838 -5.41 19.34 37.11
CA ASN A 838 -4.76 19.50 38.41
C ASN A 838 -3.54 18.59 38.63
N ASP A 839 -3.41 17.50 37.89
CA ASP A 839 -2.34 16.52 38.10
C ASP A 839 -0.99 16.90 37.50
N ARG A 840 -0.94 17.95 36.67
CA ARG A 840 0.25 18.37 35.97
C ARG A 840 1.44 18.66 36.89
N GLN A 841 1.23 19.38 37.99
CA GLN A 841 2.31 19.73 38.87
C GLN A 841 3.00 18.50 39.49
N GLN A 842 2.19 17.56 39.97
CA GLN A 842 2.73 16.30 40.50
C GLN A 842 3.38 15.43 39.42
N ALA A 843 2.78 15.37 38.25
CA ALA A 843 3.36 14.66 37.10
C ALA A 843 4.72 15.25 36.67
N MET A 844 4.87 16.61 36.72
CA MET A 844 6.14 17.27 36.40
C MET A 844 7.21 17.02 37.49
N LEU A 845 6.83 16.88 38.77
CA LEU A 845 7.74 16.46 39.83
C LEU A 845 8.25 15.03 39.58
N GLU A 846 7.35 14.10 39.26
CA GLU A 846 7.75 12.72 38.88
C GLU A 846 8.63 12.69 37.63
N ALA A 847 8.31 13.47 36.62
CA ALA A 847 9.11 13.59 35.40
C ALA A 847 10.51 14.18 35.70
N GLY A 848 10.60 15.19 36.54
CA GLY A 848 11.86 15.80 36.97
C GLY A 848 12.75 14.83 37.75
N SER A 849 12.14 14.03 38.68
CA SER A 849 12.88 12.98 39.38
C SER A 849 13.40 11.93 38.39
N LEU A 850 12.57 11.47 37.45
CA LEU A 850 12.94 10.49 36.46
C LEU A 850 14.06 10.98 35.52
N THR A 851 14.04 12.28 35.16
CA THR A 851 15.12 12.91 34.39
C THR A 851 16.45 12.89 35.14
N LYS A 852 16.41 13.08 36.50
CA LYS A 852 17.62 13.06 37.37
C LYS A 852 18.12 11.63 37.58
N GLU A 853 17.21 10.66 37.70
CA GLU A 853 17.52 9.26 37.92
C GLU A 853 18.03 8.55 36.66
N LYS A 854 17.80 9.15 35.51
CA LYS A 854 18.16 8.58 34.21
C LYS A 854 19.65 8.30 34.12
N VAL A 855 19.98 7.02 33.89
CA VAL A 855 21.35 6.62 33.59
C VAL A 855 21.76 7.26 32.26
N LYS A 856 22.83 8.01 32.29
CA LYS A 856 23.37 8.63 31.09
C LYS A 856 23.95 7.53 30.19
N LEU A 857 23.43 7.38 29.00
CA LEU A 857 23.91 6.46 27.98
C LEU A 857 25.11 7.04 27.24
#